data_b99f746930eba2d60f6c66626f63c47f
#
_entry.id   b99f746930eba2d60f6c66626f63c47f
#
_cell.length_a   1.000
_cell.length_b   1.000
_cell.length_c   1.000
_cell.angle_alpha   90.00
_cell.angle_beta   90.00
_cell.angle_gamma   90.00
#
_symmetry.space_group_name_H-M   'P 1'
#
loop_
_entity.id
_entity.type
_entity.pdbx_description
1 polymer ?
#
loop_
_entity_poly.entity_id
_entity_poly.type
_entity_poly.pdbx_seq_one_letter_code
_entity_poly.pdbx_strand_id
1 'polypeptide(L)'
;SVSSSFPFSLLRNKIGKQRKNTIRDGFEDILEERRNSSDLKYALRCYAPVLYKGVTPCKANMLKNIVLQSDQLHYVINQVSQESGEAPDIIQEEASVILEEMAHRLQISTVRFFAFALSKAFKTLFQHVCVNEEGIQRLQQAIQEHPVVLLPSHRSYMDFLLMSYILYTYDLALPVIAAGMDFMGMKFVGEMLRMSGAFFIRRSFGGDKLYWAVFSEYVKTMLRNGFAPIEFFLEGTRSRTCKSLTPKLGLLNIVIEPFFKGEVFDVNLVPVSISYERILEESLYARELLGVPKPKESTSGLLKARRILSEDYGSIHVYFGQPVSVRSLAQGKVNRSKYNLFPRHIPRKPMEETQSFVNDTAYRIVRLQEDNMVLKPWVLMASLLLQNLEGLELSVLTEQTLWLRGLALSYAAFLDWPDHAPTAKVVSSSLALHRGLACVSGGRVSLVVGEPLGPVTPEEALFNRAVSVLSCASYRNQVLHVFLRPAMLAVAMHTAASSRKNEVYNCFSFLWDVFSNDFILCPGDTVQDFEEACYLLVKTGAVQMPQQDIEMTDRGQPILSFFNGLLEPFLQGYQVVCRYLCEEASEGLTEKQYIPAVRSFAVKLILAGNLRCYEVLSSDMQKNALAALLRMDFNYSYIWVVKSHFAVGMFVLTKAVLARL
;
A
#
# COMPACT_ATOMS: atom_id res chain seq x y z
N SER A 1 -8.45 -7.41 -35.23
CA SER A 1 -9.74 -8.12 -35.19
C SER A 1 -9.63 -9.38 -34.31
N VAL A 2 -9.83 -9.23 -33.03
CA VAL A 2 -10.01 -10.38 -32.13
C VAL A 2 -11.45 -10.30 -31.60
N SER A 3 -12.36 -10.89 -32.35
CA SER A 3 -13.70 -11.20 -31.88
C SER A 3 -13.65 -12.56 -31.16
N SER A 4 -13.24 -12.58 -29.91
CA SER A 4 -13.55 -13.68 -29.02
C SER A 4 -14.63 -13.21 -28.04
N SER A 5 -15.86 -13.44 -28.42
CA SER A 5 -17.01 -13.34 -27.54
C SER A 5 -16.89 -14.41 -26.45
N PHE A 6 -16.19 -14.12 -25.34
CA PHE A 6 -16.35 -14.90 -24.13
C PHE A 6 -17.78 -14.70 -23.61
N PRO A 7 -18.55 -15.79 -23.40
CA PRO A 7 -19.92 -15.64 -22.93
C PRO A 7 -19.91 -15.04 -21.51
N PHE A 8 -20.64 -13.96 -21.31
CA PHE A 8 -20.87 -13.28 -20.03
C PHE A 8 -21.29 -14.24 -18.89
N SER A 9 -21.90 -15.37 -19.25
CA SER A 9 -22.26 -16.44 -18.33
C SER A 9 -21.09 -17.17 -17.69
N LEU A 10 -19.95 -17.31 -18.36
CA LEU A 10 -18.75 -17.95 -17.83
C LEU A 10 -17.97 -17.03 -16.86
N LEU A 11 -17.91 -15.72 -17.16
CA LEU A 11 -17.36 -14.71 -16.26
C LEU A 11 -18.23 -14.53 -15.00
N ARG A 12 -19.56 -14.53 -15.17
CA ARG A 12 -20.51 -14.49 -14.05
C ARG A 12 -20.28 -15.65 -13.07
N ASN A 13 -19.98 -16.84 -13.58
CA ASN A 13 -19.64 -18.01 -12.76
C ASN A 13 -18.23 -17.94 -12.14
N LYS A 14 -17.26 -17.35 -12.84
CA LYS A 14 -15.88 -17.25 -12.36
C LYS A 14 -15.72 -16.15 -11.31
N ILE A 15 -16.21 -14.95 -11.57
CA ILE A 15 -16.19 -13.81 -10.64
C ILE A 15 -17.13 -14.04 -9.45
N GLY A 16 -18.31 -14.59 -9.71
CA GLY A 16 -19.27 -14.95 -8.65
C GLY A 16 -18.78 -16.09 -7.75
N LYS A 17 -18.02 -17.07 -8.28
CA LYS A 17 -17.40 -18.14 -7.48
C LYS A 17 -16.18 -17.63 -6.69
N GLN A 18 -15.36 -16.76 -7.26
CA GLN A 18 -14.21 -16.21 -6.57
C GLN A 18 -14.61 -15.29 -5.39
N ARG A 19 -15.71 -14.53 -5.49
CA ARG A 19 -16.22 -13.67 -4.41
C ARG A 19 -17.26 -14.30 -3.49
N LYS A 20 -17.98 -15.34 -3.92
CA LYS A 20 -18.99 -16.03 -3.10
C LYS A 20 -18.45 -17.02 -2.07
N ASN A 21 -17.20 -17.46 -2.19
CA ASN A 21 -16.63 -18.51 -1.34
C ASN A 21 -15.55 -18.04 -0.35
N THR A 22 -15.33 -16.76 -0.17
CA THR A 22 -14.49 -16.29 0.93
C THR A 22 -15.37 -16.02 2.15
N ILE A 23 -15.69 -17.09 2.90
CA ILE A 23 -16.04 -16.91 4.31
C ILE A 23 -14.80 -16.29 4.94
N ARG A 24 -14.90 -15.03 5.36
CA ARG A 24 -13.84 -14.34 6.07
C ARG A 24 -13.80 -14.85 7.51
N ASP A 25 -12.58 -15.00 8.01
CA ASP A 25 -12.35 -15.41 9.38
C ASP A 25 -12.93 -14.39 10.37
N GLY A 26 -13.30 -14.86 11.57
CA GLY A 26 -13.64 -13.99 12.68
C GLY A 26 -12.40 -13.35 13.31
N PHE A 27 -12.61 -12.31 14.10
CA PHE A 27 -11.55 -11.60 14.82
C PHE A 27 -11.60 -11.86 16.30
N GLU A 28 -10.41 -11.98 16.93
CA GLU A 28 -10.18 -12.01 18.37
C GLU A 28 -9.47 -10.73 18.81
N ASP A 29 -9.90 -10.10 19.90
CA ASP A 29 -9.20 -8.96 20.50
C ASP A 29 -8.10 -9.44 21.45
N ILE A 30 -6.85 -9.36 21.01
CA ILE A 30 -5.70 -9.77 21.82
C ILE A 30 -5.42 -8.85 23.01
N LEU A 31 -6.00 -7.67 23.08
CA LEU A 31 -5.86 -6.76 24.22
C LEU A 31 -6.82 -7.09 25.37
N GLU A 32 -7.90 -7.80 25.14
CA GLU A 32 -8.87 -8.16 26.16
C GLU A 32 -8.21 -8.95 27.29
N GLU A 33 -7.47 -10.00 26.96
CA GLU A 33 -6.69 -10.76 27.92
C GLU A 33 -5.64 -9.91 28.64
N ARG A 34 -4.97 -9.00 27.87
CA ARG A 34 -3.93 -8.12 28.42
C ARG A 34 -4.46 -7.11 29.44
N ARG A 35 -5.73 -6.69 29.34
CA ARG A 35 -6.37 -5.80 30.32
C ARG A 35 -6.62 -6.50 31.66
N ASN A 36 -6.88 -7.79 31.61
CA ASN A 36 -7.27 -8.59 32.74
C ASN A 36 -6.11 -9.39 33.35
N SER A 37 -4.89 -9.29 32.82
CA SER A 37 -3.73 -10.05 33.29
C SER A 37 -2.47 -9.20 33.40
N SER A 38 -1.45 -9.74 34.07
CA SER A 38 -0.18 -9.05 34.30
C SER A 38 0.65 -8.97 33.02
N ASP A 39 1.00 -7.76 32.60
CA ASP A 39 1.91 -7.53 31.46
C ASP A 39 3.32 -8.10 31.73
N LEU A 40 3.76 -8.08 32.98
CA LEU A 40 5.06 -8.62 33.36
C LEU A 40 5.10 -10.14 33.24
N LYS A 41 4.04 -10.84 33.73
CA LYS A 41 3.94 -12.29 33.53
C LYS A 41 3.87 -12.66 32.07
N TYR A 42 3.13 -11.89 31.26
CA TYR A 42 3.07 -12.07 29.82
C TYR A 42 4.43 -11.93 29.17
N ALA A 43 5.17 -10.87 29.48
CA ALA A 43 6.49 -10.61 28.89
C ALA A 43 7.55 -11.62 29.33
N LEU A 44 7.45 -12.18 30.53
CA LEU A 44 8.42 -13.14 31.09
C LEU A 44 8.03 -14.61 30.92
N ARG A 45 6.89 -14.90 30.27
CA ARG A 45 6.45 -16.27 30.07
C ARG A 45 7.45 -17.11 29.28
N CYS A 46 7.34 -18.41 29.37
CA CYS A 46 8.08 -19.31 28.50
C CYS A 46 7.64 -19.05 27.04
N TYR A 47 8.59 -18.70 26.20
CA TYR A 47 8.38 -18.50 24.77
C TYR A 47 9.04 -19.64 24.00
N ALA A 48 8.23 -20.53 23.44
CA ALA A 48 8.65 -21.70 22.71
C ALA A 48 8.02 -21.69 21.30
N PRO A 49 8.59 -20.91 20.38
CA PRO A 49 7.99 -20.72 19.07
C PRO A 49 8.01 -22.00 18.23
N VAL A 50 6.96 -22.14 17.43
CA VAL A 50 6.91 -23.18 16.39
C VAL A 50 7.93 -22.86 15.30
N LEU A 51 8.74 -23.84 14.95
CA LEU A 51 9.84 -23.69 13.99
C LEU A 51 9.60 -24.54 12.74
N TYR A 52 10.31 -24.19 11.68
CA TYR A 52 10.36 -24.98 10.45
C TYR A 52 10.98 -26.37 10.72
N LYS A 53 10.30 -27.42 10.26
CA LYS A 53 10.69 -28.81 10.54
C LYS A 53 11.85 -29.33 9.69
N GLY A 54 12.14 -28.67 8.59
CA GLY A 54 13.12 -29.13 7.59
C GLY A 54 14.57 -28.83 7.92
N VAL A 55 14.85 -27.96 8.90
CA VAL A 55 16.22 -27.49 9.17
C VAL A 55 16.43 -27.25 10.67
N THR A 56 17.67 -27.50 11.13
CA THR A 56 18.07 -27.09 12.48
C THR A 56 18.25 -25.60 12.55
N PRO A 57 17.63 -24.88 13.52
CA PRO A 57 17.77 -23.45 13.67
C PRO A 57 19.22 -23.02 13.77
N CYS A 58 19.62 -22.08 12.94
CA CYS A 58 20.97 -21.55 12.89
C CYS A 58 21.10 -20.33 13.80
N LYS A 59 22.16 -20.25 14.63
CA LYS A 59 22.46 -19.05 15.41
C LYS A 59 22.90 -17.91 14.49
N ALA A 60 22.64 -16.66 14.88
CA ALA A 60 22.97 -15.48 14.06
C ALA A 60 24.45 -15.43 13.63
N ASN A 61 25.39 -15.83 14.51
CA ASN A 61 26.80 -15.90 14.16
C ASN A 61 27.14 -16.98 13.13
N MET A 62 26.45 -18.11 13.19
CA MET A 62 26.60 -19.17 12.17
C MET A 62 26.06 -18.71 10.82
N LEU A 63 24.94 -17.98 10.82
CA LEU A 63 24.36 -17.41 9.63
C LEU A 63 25.35 -16.50 8.89
N LYS A 64 26.06 -15.61 9.62
CA LYS A 64 27.07 -14.74 9.05
C LYS A 64 28.22 -15.53 8.42
N ASN A 65 28.70 -16.56 9.08
CA ASN A 65 29.75 -17.43 8.55
C ASN A 65 29.32 -18.15 7.27
N ILE A 66 28.08 -18.65 7.23
CA ILE A 66 27.53 -19.28 6.03
C ILE A 66 27.47 -18.28 4.86
N VAL A 67 27.03 -17.06 5.11
CA VAL A 67 26.98 -16.00 4.09
C VAL A 67 28.38 -15.68 3.56
N LEU A 68 29.35 -15.47 4.43
CA LEU A 68 30.73 -15.13 4.04
C LEU A 68 31.46 -16.27 3.31
N GLN A 69 31.03 -17.52 3.52
CA GLN A 69 31.61 -18.70 2.88
C GLN A 69 30.84 -19.14 1.62
N SER A 70 29.83 -18.39 1.20
CA SER A 70 29.02 -18.79 0.05
C SER A 70 29.80 -18.65 -1.27
N ASP A 71 29.64 -19.60 -2.16
CA ASP A 71 30.28 -19.62 -3.48
C ASP A 71 29.85 -18.40 -4.32
N GLN A 72 28.61 -17.97 -4.20
CA GLN A 72 28.09 -16.81 -4.91
C GLN A 72 28.78 -15.52 -4.47
N LEU A 73 28.97 -15.34 -3.15
CA LEU A 73 29.66 -14.15 -2.63
C LEU A 73 31.15 -14.20 -3.00
N HIS A 74 31.82 -15.35 -2.91
CA HIS A 74 33.21 -15.51 -3.34
C HIS A 74 33.40 -15.20 -4.82
N TYR A 75 32.47 -15.62 -5.68
CA TYR A 75 32.51 -15.27 -7.10
C TYR A 75 32.49 -13.74 -7.30
N VAL A 76 31.57 -13.03 -6.62
CA VAL A 76 31.47 -11.55 -6.72
C VAL A 76 32.70 -10.87 -6.12
N ILE A 77 33.22 -11.34 -4.99
CA ILE A 77 34.46 -10.82 -4.38
C ILE A 77 35.64 -10.91 -5.38
N ASN A 78 35.82 -12.04 -6.04
CA ASN A 78 36.85 -12.20 -7.06
C ASN A 78 36.62 -11.27 -8.25
N GLN A 79 35.38 -11.08 -8.68
CA GLN A 79 35.04 -10.17 -9.78
C GLN A 79 35.36 -8.72 -9.39
N VAL A 80 34.94 -8.27 -8.19
CA VAL A 80 35.22 -6.90 -7.70
C VAL A 80 36.72 -6.69 -7.50
N SER A 81 37.43 -7.69 -6.96
CA SER A 81 38.89 -7.67 -6.84
C SER A 81 39.60 -7.46 -8.18
N GLN A 82 39.15 -8.14 -9.22
CA GLN A 82 39.71 -7.97 -10.58
C GLN A 82 39.38 -6.59 -11.16
N GLU A 83 38.20 -6.08 -10.92
CA GLU A 83 37.77 -4.75 -11.41
C GLU A 83 38.46 -3.59 -10.68
N SER A 84 38.68 -3.70 -9.37
CA SER A 84 39.29 -2.64 -8.55
C SER A 84 40.81 -2.72 -8.51
N GLY A 85 41.39 -3.88 -8.76
CA GLY A 85 42.81 -4.17 -8.57
C GLY A 85 43.24 -4.38 -7.13
N GLU A 86 42.30 -4.47 -6.19
CA GLU A 86 42.55 -4.74 -4.77
C GLU A 86 42.63 -6.26 -4.49
N ALA A 87 43.34 -6.63 -3.44
CA ALA A 87 43.46 -8.05 -3.08
C ALA A 87 42.10 -8.64 -2.63
N PRO A 88 41.77 -9.91 -2.97
CA PRO A 88 40.52 -10.54 -2.56
C PRO A 88 40.24 -10.50 -1.06
N ASP A 89 41.29 -10.58 -0.22
CA ASP A 89 41.16 -10.52 1.24
C ASP A 89 40.63 -9.15 1.72
N ILE A 90 40.99 -8.06 1.05
CA ILE A 90 40.49 -6.71 1.37
C ILE A 90 38.99 -6.62 1.04
N ILE A 91 38.59 -7.12 -0.13
CA ILE A 91 37.18 -7.16 -0.53
C ILE A 91 36.36 -8.09 0.38
N GLN A 92 36.95 -9.20 0.84
CA GLN A 92 36.33 -10.10 1.82
C GLN A 92 36.10 -9.41 3.17
N GLU A 93 37.05 -8.60 3.62
CA GLU A 93 36.91 -7.81 4.85
C GLU A 93 35.82 -6.74 4.69
N GLU A 94 35.78 -6.05 3.56
CA GLU A 94 34.70 -5.10 3.24
C GLU A 94 33.32 -5.78 3.24
N ALA A 95 33.20 -6.97 2.65
CA ALA A 95 31.97 -7.77 2.68
C ALA A 95 31.56 -8.12 4.12
N SER A 96 32.53 -8.43 4.99
CA SER A 96 32.29 -8.70 6.41
C SER A 96 31.77 -7.45 7.15
N VAL A 97 32.31 -6.27 6.86
CA VAL A 97 31.85 -4.99 7.42
C VAL A 97 30.42 -4.68 6.98
N ILE A 98 30.12 -4.86 5.70
CA ILE A 98 28.77 -4.68 5.15
C ILE A 98 27.79 -5.61 5.87
N LEU A 99 28.15 -6.87 6.06
CA LEU A 99 27.30 -7.86 6.73
C LEU A 99 27.08 -7.52 8.21
N GLU A 100 28.09 -7.05 8.93
CA GLU A 100 27.96 -6.58 10.32
C GLU A 100 27.04 -5.36 10.43
N GLU A 101 27.15 -4.43 9.49
CA GLU A 101 26.27 -3.26 9.41
C GLU A 101 24.80 -3.66 9.20
N MET A 102 24.55 -4.68 8.40
CA MET A 102 23.23 -5.12 7.95
C MET A 102 22.54 -6.08 8.94
N ALA A 103 23.25 -7.04 9.49
CA ALA A 103 22.67 -8.22 10.10
C ALA A 103 21.90 -7.93 11.40
N HIS A 104 20.80 -8.66 11.59
CA HIS A 104 20.06 -8.66 12.86
C HIS A 104 20.83 -9.36 14.00
N ARG A 105 20.48 -9.02 15.22
CA ARG A 105 21.02 -9.65 16.46
C ARG A 105 19.90 -9.91 17.47
N LEU A 106 18.97 -10.79 17.15
CA LEU A 106 17.82 -11.08 18.01
C LEU A 106 18.26 -11.50 19.40
N GLN A 107 17.71 -10.82 20.42
CA GLN A 107 17.92 -11.11 21.84
C GLN A 107 16.59 -11.20 22.57
N ILE A 108 16.33 -12.32 23.22
CA ILE A 108 15.04 -12.58 23.92
C ILE A 108 14.77 -11.58 25.05
N SER A 109 15.79 -11.06 25.71
CA SER A 109 15.66 -10.03 26.74
C SER A 109 15.06 -8.73 26.18
N THR A 110 15.54 -8.31 25.02
CA THR A 110 15.02 -7.12 24.31
C THR A 110 13.59 -7.36 23.81
N VAL A 111 13.30 -8.55 23.28
CA VAL A 111 11.95 -8.92 22.86
C VAL A 111 10.98 -8.87 24.03
N ARG A 112 11.35 -9.40 25.22
CA ARG A 112 10.54 -9.34 26.43
C ARG A 112 10.32 -7.90 26.92
N PHE A 113 11.34 -7.04 26.82
CA PHE A 113 11.19 -5.63 27.12
C PHE A 113 10.14 -4.97 26.20
N PHE A 114 10.23 -5.20 24.89
CA PHE A 114 9.24 -4.70 23.94
C PHE A 114 7.85 -5.30 24.18
N ALA A 115 7.74 -6.59 24.49
CA ALA A 115 6.45 -7.22 24.81
C ALA A 115 5.77 -6.52 26.00
N PHE A 116 6.52 -6.18 27.03
CA PHE A 116 6.02 -5.42 28.19
C PHE A 116 5.65 -3.98 27.80
N ALA A 117 6.54 -3.24 27.15
CA ALA A 117 6.34 -1.84 26.79
C ALA A 117 5.17 -1.65 25.80
N LEU A 118 5.11 -2.52 24.76
CA LEU A 118 4.04 -2.46 23.76
C LEU A 118 2.68 -2.87 24.33
N SER A 119 2.62 -3.82 25.26
CA SER A 119 1.36 -4.14 25.95
C SER A 119 0.76 -2.91 26.63
N LYS A 120 1.61 -2.13 27.32
CA LYS A 120 1.17 -0.88 27.95
C LYS A 120 0.78 0.19 26.92
N ALA A 121 1.60 0.38 25.90
CA ALA A 121 1.33 1.36 24.86
C ALA A 121 0.03 1.06 24.10
N PHE A 122 -0.17 -0.19 23.66
CA PHE A 122 -1.37 -0.58 22.90
C PHE A 122 -2.64 -0.47 23.73
N LYS A 123 -2.62 -0.86 25.00
CA LYS A 123 -3.78 -0.69 25.90
C LYS A 123 -4.15 0.78 26.13
N THR A 124 -3.17 1.68 26.02
CA THR A 124 -3.41 3.13 26.18
C THR A 124 -3.93 3.78 24.90
N LEU A 125 -3.37 3.38 23.75
CA LEU A 125 -3.65 4.00 22.46
C LEU A 125 -4.90 3.44 21.78
N PHE A 126 -5.19 2.15 21.94
CA PHE A 126 -6.21 1.45 21.18
C PHE A 126 -7.27 0.82 22.08
N GLN A 127 -8.50 0.83 21.60
CA GLN A 127 -9.61 0.13 22.24
C GLN A 127 -9.48 -1.40 22.04
N HIS A 128 -9.16 -1.81 20.81
CA HIS A 128 -9.03 -3.21 20.42
C HIS A 128 -7.86 -3.39 19.44
N VAL A 129 -7.21 -4.54 19.52
CA VAL A 129 -6.30 -5.05 18.48
C VAL A 129 -6.81 -6.43 18.07
N CYS A 130 -7.47 -6.47 16.94
CA CYS A 130 -8.20 -7.63 16.45
C CYS A 130 -7.37 -8.41 15.43
N VAL A 131 -7.27 -9.72 15.61
CA VAL A 131 -6.51 -10.63 14.74
C VAL A 131 -7.40 -11.81 14.37
N ASN A 132 -7.32 -12.28 13.11
CA ASN A 132 -8.05 -13.47 12.68
C ASN A 132 -7.34 -14.74 13.16
N GLU A 133 -7.91 -15.45 14.12
CA GLU A 133 -7.31 -16.64 14.72
C GLU A 133 -7.05 -17.76 13.71
N GLU A 134 -7.98 -18.02 12.79
CA GLU A 134 -7.82 -19.02 11.74
C GLU A 134 -6.64 -18.69 10.80
N GLY A 135 -6.38 -17.40 10.58
CA GLY A 135 -5.19 -16.93 9.84
C GLY A 135 -3.90 -17.27 10.57
N ILE A 136 -3.88 -17.08 11.88
CA ILE A 136 -2.73 -17.47 12.73
C ILE A 136 -2.52 -18.99 12.70
N GLN A 137 -3.56 -19.78 12.75
CA GLN A 137 -3.47 -21.26 12.66
C GLN A 137 -2.90 -21.70 11.30
N ARG A 138 -3.35 -21.10 10.21
CA ARG A 138 -2.80 -21.33 8.86
C ARG A 138 -1.33 -20.93 8.76
N LEU A 139 -0.98 -19.79 9.36
CA LEU A 139 0.42 -19.33 9.42
C LEU A 139 1.29 -20.29 10.22
N GLN A 140 0.83 -20.76 11.35
CA GLN A 140 1.53 -21.74 12.17
C GLN A 140 1.83 -23.04 11.41
N GLN A 141 0.87 -23.53 10.64
CA GLN A 141 1.06 -24.69 9.78
C GLN A 141 2.08 -24.38 8.66
N ALA A 142 1.92 -23.24 7.98
CA ALA A 142 2.80 -22.86 6.88
C ALA A 142 4.27 -22.72 7.34
N ILE A 143 4.53 -22.15 8.51
CA ILE A 143 5.88 -22.01 9.09
C ILE A 143 6.55 -23.38 9.27
N GLN A 144 5.80 -24.42 9.64
CA GLN A 144 6.35 -25.75 9.85
C GLN A 144 6.71 -26.47 8.55
N GLU A 145 6.03 -26.15 7.45
CA GLU A 145 6.13 -26.88 6.18
C GLU A 145 7.22 -26.31 5.25
N HIS A 146 7.24 -25.00 5.09
CA HIS A 146 8.13 -24.30 4.15
C HIS A 146 8.58 -22.94 4.72
N PRO A 147 9.67 -22.36 4.17
CA PRO A 147 10.02 -20.98 4.46
C PRO A 147 8.86 -20.03 4.19
N VAL A 148 8.63 -19.11 5.12
CA VAL A 148 7.52 -18.13 5.07
C VAL A 148 8.08 -16.73 4.90
N VAL A 149 7.45 -15.97 4.02
CA VAL A 149 7.67 -14.55 3.83
C VAL A 149 6.37 -13.82 4.20
N LEU A 150 6.44 -12.98 5.23
CA LEU A 150 5.33 -12.12 5.65
C LEU A 150 5.36 -10.82 4.86
N LEU A 151 4.25 -10.48 4.23
CA LEU A 151 4.10 -9.32 3.37
C LEU A 151 2.94 -8.45 3.88
N PRO A 152 3.19 -7.62 4.91
CA PRO A 152 2.17 -6.71 5.43
C PRO A 152 2.02 -5.47 4.55
N SER A 153 0.83 -4.86 4.61
CA SER A 153 0.59 -3.51 4.12
C SER A 153 1.31 -2.48 5.01
N HIS A 154 1.75 -1.36 4.43
CA HIS A 154 2.56 -0.39 5.15
C HIS A 154 1.87 0.97 5.27
N ARG A 155 1.33 1.27 6.46
CA ARG A 155 0.53 2.48 6.74
C ARG A 155 1.08 3.34 7.88
N SER A 156 1.78 2.72 8.85
CA SER A 156 2.25 3.39 10.06
C SER A 156 3.65 2.92 10.47
N TYR A 157 4.34 3.71 11.28
CA TYR A 157 5.54 3.26 11.98
C TYR A 157 5.27 2.10 12.93
N MET A 158 4.02 1.91 13.34
CA MET A 158 3.62 0.84 14.26
C MET A 158 3.58 -0.54 13.61
N ASP A 159 3.53 -0.63 12.28
CA ASP A 159 3.26 -1.89 11.55
C ASP A 159 4.21 -3.01 11.95
N PHE A 160 5.51 -2.78 11.94
CA PHE A 160 6.49 -3.83 12.25
C PHE A 160 6.52 -4.20 13.76
N LEU A 161 6.27 -3.23 14.64
CA LEU A 161 6.15 -3.49 16.08
C LEU A 161 4.90 -4.33 16.38
N LEU A 162 3.81 -4.00 15.72
CA LEU A 162 2.53 -4.70 15.82
C LEU A 162 2.64 -6.15 15.34
N MET A 163 3.30 -6.37 14.21
CA MET A 163 3.55 -7.71 13.66
C MET A 163 4.34 -8.58 14.64
N SER A 164 5.45 -8.07 15.15
CA SER A 164 6.27 -8.79 16.14
C SER A 164 5.50 -9.05 17.44
N TYR A 165 4.71 -8.09 17.90
CA TYR A 165 3.88 -8.25 19.10
C TYR A 165 2.83 -9.35 18.92
N ILE A 166 2.15 -9.40 17.76
CA ILE A 166 1.16 -10.43 17.47
C ILE A 166 1.82 -11.81 17.41
N LEU A 167 2.92 -11.96 16.68
CA LEU A 167 3.61 -13.24 16.56
C LEU A 167 4.15 -13.71 17.91
N TYR A 168 4.66 -12.80 18.74
CA TYR A 168 5.03 -13.12 20.11
C TYR A 168 3.83 -13.59 20.94
N THR A 169 2.69 -12.94 20.83
CA THR A 169 1.45 -13.28 21.57
C THR A 169 0.99 -14.71 21.29
N TYR A 170 1.09 -15.15 20.03
CA TYR A 170 0.66 -16.49 19.60
C TYR A 170 1.78 -17.56 19.62
N ASP A 171 2.91 -17.28 20.27
CA ASP A 171 4.07 -18.19 20.33
C ASP A 171 4.57 -18.65 18.96
N LEU A 172 4.50 -17.76 17.97
CA LEU A 172 5.10 -17.97 16.65
C LEU A 172 6.51 -17.41 16.60
N ALA A 173 7.34 -17.95 15.68
CA ALA A 173 8.69 -17.44 15.48
C ALA A 173 8.65 -15.96 15.08
N LEU A 174 9.44 -15.14 15.77
CA LEU A 174 9.56 -13.73 15.47
C LEU A 174 10.19 -13.52 14.09
N PRO A 175 9.66 -12.62 13.26
CA PRO A 175 10.19 -12.39 11.93
C PRO A 175 11.52 -11.66 11.96
N VAL A 176 12.35 -11.89 10.94
CA VAL A 176 13.47 -11.01 10.59
C VAL A 176 12.93 -9.96 9.65
N ILE A 177 13.06 -8.68 10.04
CA ILE A 177 12.33 -7.58 9.42
C ILE A 177 13.29 -6.69 8.65
N ALA A 178 13.02 -6.45 7.36
CA ALA A 178 13.76 -5.49 6.55
C ALA A 178 13.43 -4.05 6.97
N ALA A 179 14.42 -3.30 7.42
CA ALA A 179 14.30 -1.92 7.85
C ALA A 179 15.25 -0.99 7.10
N GLY A 180 14.86 0.27 6.90
CA GLY A 180 15.74 1.26 6.29
C GLY A 180 16.86 1.70 7.23
N MET A 181 18.04 1.98 6.67
CA MET A 181 19.21 2.47 7.42
C MET A 181 18.99 3.78 8.17
N ASP A 182 17.93 4.53 7.85
CA ASP A 182 17.61 5.80 8.52
C ASP A 182 17.43 5.65 10.04
N PHE A 183 16.92 4.49 10.49
CA PHE A 183 16.77 4.19 11.92
C PHE A 183 18.11 4.11 12.65
N MET A 184 19.21 3.82 11.95
CA MET A 184 20.56 3.80 12.53
C MET A 184 21.07 5.19 12.89
N GLY A 185 20.48 6.26 12.36
CA GLY A 185 20.73 7.64 12.77
C GLY A 185 20.38 7.89 14.25
N MET A 186 19.47 7.10 14.81
CA MET A 186 19.14 7.05 16.24
C MET A 186 19.81 5.82 16.85
N LYS A 187 21.11 5.89 17.14
CA LYS A 187 21.95 4.76 17.55
C LYS A 187 21.28 3.81 18.56
N PHE A 188 20.69 4.35 19.61
CA PHE A 188 20.02 3.54 20.63
C PHE A 188 18.79 2.81 20.08
N VAL A 189 17.93 3.50 19.34
CA VAL A 189 16.70 2.91 18.76
C VAL A 189 17.07 1.89 17.68
N GLY A 190 18.01 2.21 16.81
CA GLY A 190 18.49 1.29 15.78
C GLY A 190 19.02 -0.03 16.35
N GLU A 191 19.84 0.03 17.38
CA GLU A 191 20.35 -1.17 18.04
C GLU A 191 19.24 -1.96 18.76
N MET A 192 18.28 -1.30 19.39
CA MET A 192 17.11 -1.95 19.99
C MET A 192 16.29 -2.71 18.92
N LEU A 193 16.07 -2.09 17.77
CA LEU A 193 15.38 -2.73 16.64
C LEU A 193 16.19 -3.93 16.10
N ARG A 194 17.50 -3.79 15.97
CA ARG A 194 18.42 -4.87 15.57
C ARG A 194 18.30 -6.08 16.51
N MET A 195 18.27 -5.81 17.81
CA MET A 195 18.08 -6.84 18.84
C MET A 195 16.66 -7.41 18.89
N SER A 196 15.72 -6.81 18.19
CA SER A 196 14.33 -7.29 18.05
C SER A 196 14.08 -8.04 16.74
N GLY A 197 15.09 -8.21 15.89
CA GLY A 197 15.00 -8.95 14.64
C GLY A 197 15.10 -8.10 13.37
N ALA A 198 15.31 -6.79 13.47
CA ALA A 198 15.49 -5.95 12.30
C ALA A 198 16.89 -6.13 11.68
N PHE A 199 16.93 -6.24 10.35
CA PHE A 199 18.14 -6.11 9.54
C PHE A 199 18.01 -4.86 8.66
N PHE A 200 19.14 -4.19 8.38
CA PHE A 200 19.11 -2.86 7.80
C PHE A 200 19.54 -2.84 6.35
N ILE A 201 18.81 -2.08 5.54
CA ILE A 201 19.01 -1.97 4.09
C ILE A 201 19.26 -0.51 3.72
N ARG A 202 20.29 -0.26 2.91
CA ARG A 202 20.53 1.05 2.29
C ARG A 202 19.39 1.38 1.33
N ARG A 203 18.99 2.64 1.24
CA ARG A 203 17.92 3.09 0.35
C ARG A 203 18.26 2.96 -1.14
N SER A 204 19.53 3.12 -1.46
CA SER A 204 20.07 2.98 -2.81
C SER A 204 21.38 2.24 -2.75
N PHE A 205 21.57 1.31 -3.66
CA PHE A 205 22.82 0.54 -3.76
C PHE A 205 23.82 1.19 -4.71
N GLY A 206 23.43 2.24 -5.47
CA GLY A 206 24.31 3.04 -6.31
C GLY A 206 25.14 2.26 -7.35
N GLY A 207 24.71 1.03 -7.70
CA GLY A 207 25.50 0.12 -8.55
C GLY A 207 26.58 -0.67 -7.79
N ASP A 208 26.62 -0.62 -6.47
CA ASP A 208 27.54 -1.38 -5.60
C ASP A 208 27.24 -2.88 -5.68
N LYS A 209 28.04 -3.58 -6.50
CA LYS A 209 27.90 -5.01 -6.74
C LYS A 209 28.17 -5.85 -5.46
N LEU A 210 29.14 -5.43 -4.65
CA LEU A 210 29.50 -6.12 -3.43
C LEU A 210 28.38 -6.03 -2.40
N TYR A 211 27.84 -4.82 -2.18
CA TYR A 211 26.71 -4.64 -1.28
C TYR A 211 25.50 -5.47 -1.70
N TRP A 212 25.17 -5.48 -3.00
CA TRP A 212 24.07 -6.28 -3.52
C TRP A 212 24.28 -7.78 -3.30
N ALA A 213 25.50 -8.26 -3.51
CA ALA A 213 25.83 -9.67 -3.33
C ALA A 213 25.72 -10.08 -1.86
N VAL A 214 26.26 -9.30 -0.93
CA VAL A 214 26.15 -9.55 0.51
C VAL A 214 24.69 -9.53 0.96
N PHE A 215 23.95 -8.53 0.57
CA PHE A 215 22.52 -8.38 0.89
C PHE A 215 21.68 -9.54 0.37
N SER A 216 21.82 -9.85 -0.92
CA SER A 216 21.10 -10.93 -1.58
C SER A 216 21.41 -12.28 -0.94
N GLU A 217 22.68 -12.57 -0.66
CA GLU A 217 23.09 -13.84 -0.06
C GLU A 217 22.64 -13.93 1.39
N TYR A 218 22.66 -12.83 2.15
CA TYR A 218 22.15 -12.81 3.52
C TYR A 218 20.66 -13.17 3.58
N VAL A 219 19.82 -12.56 2.75
CA VAL A 219 18.38 -12.84 2.70
C VAL A 219 18.11 -14.27 2.22
N LYS A 220 18.79 -14.73 1.17
CA LYS A 220 18.65 -16.10 0.65
C LYS A 220 19.09 -17.15 1.67
N THR A 221 20.16 -16.89 2.41
CA THR A 221 20.64 -17.80 3.43
C THR A 221 19.65 -17.94 4.58
N MET A 222 19.04 -16.82 5.03
CA MET A 222 17.96 -16.88 6.02
C MET A 222 16.78 -17.72 5.52
N LEU A 223 16.39 -17.54 4.26
CA LEU A 223 15.28 -18.27 3.65
C LEU A 223 15.60 -19.78 3.55
N ARG A 224 16.77 -20.14 3.00
CA ARG A 224 17.20 -21.54 2.82
C ARG A 224 17.27 -22.31 4.12
N ASN A 225 17.73 -21.67 5.18
CA ASN A 225 17.88 -22.28 6.49
C ASN A 225 16.59 -22.27 7.32
N GLY A 226 15.50 -21.63 6.82
CA GLY A 226 14.23 -21.55 7.55
C GLY A 226 14.38 -20.93 8.94
N PHE A 227 15.33 -19.99 9.10
CA PHE A 227 15.73 -19.42 10.39
C PHE A 227 14.56 -18.78 11.13
N ALA A 228 13.77 -18.00 10.40
CA ALA A 228 12.56 -17.33 10.87
C ALA A 228 11.75 -16.87 9.65
N PRO A 229 10.48 -16.51 9.81
CA PRO A 229 9.77 -15.79 8.77
C PRO A 229 10.51 -14.49 8.41
N ILE A 230 10.63 -14.22 7.12
CA ILE A 230 11.19 -12.95 6.64
C ILE A 230 10.04 -12.00 6.43
N GLU A 231 10.14 -10.79 6.97
CA GLU A 231 9.12 -9.75 6.81
C GLU A 231 9.68 -8.56 6.05
N PHE A 232 8.97 -8.14 5.03
CA PHE A 232 9.24 -6.88 4.35
C PHE A 232 7.97 -6.32 3.71
N PHE A 233 8.00 -5.01 3.44
CA PHE A 233 6.89 -4.30 2.84
C PHE A 233 7.09 -4.21 1.34
N LEU A 234 6.19 -4.83 0.55
CA LEU A 234 6.22 -4.77 -0.91
C LEU A 234 6.13 -3.33 -1.45
N GLU A 235 5.49 -2.45 -0.72
CA GLU A 235 5.32 -1.05 -1.09
C GLU A 235 6.64 -0.24 -1.01
N GLY A 236 7.64 -0.75 -0.29
CA GLY A 236 8.96 -0.14 -0.12
C GLY A 236 8.98 1.12 0.75
N THR A 237 7.84 1.73 1.00
CA THR A 237 7.67 2.89 1.88
C THR A 237 6.26 2.92 2.45
N ARG A 238 6.06 3.68 3.54
CA ARG A 238 4.71 3.89 4.10
C ARG A 238 3.87 4.73 3.14
N SER A 239 2.64 4.32 2.91
CA SER A 239 1.68 5.12 2.15
C SER A 239 1.20 6.31 2.99
N ARG A 240 1.40 7.54 2.48
CA ARG A 240 0.89 8.77 3.11
C ARG A 240 -0.56 9.04 2.77
N THR A 241 -1.06 8.38 1.74
CA THR A 241 -2.43 8.57 1.23
C THR A 241 -3.38 7.45 1.65
N CYS A 242 -2.89 6.42 2.33
CA CYS A 242 -3.60 5.17 2.64
C CYS A 242 -4.07 4.37 1.41
N LYS A 243 -3.69 4.77 0.21
CA LYS A 243 -3.77 3.90 -0.96
C LYS A 243 -2.65 2.88 -0.93
N SER A 244 -2.88 1.69 -1.45
CA SER A 244 -1.79 0.76 -1.72
C SER A 244 -0.86 1.33 -2.78
N LEU A 245 0.43 1.17 -2.59
CA LEU A 245 1.45 1.62 -3.53
C LEU A 245 1.84 0.50 -4.50
N THR A 246 2.27 0.87 -5.69
CA THR A 246 2.79 -0.09 -6.66
C THR A 246 3.96 -0.88 -6.06
N PRO A 247 3.97 -2.21 -6.20
CA PRO A 247 4.95 -3.05 -5.52
C PRO A 247 6.37 -2.85 -6.05
N LYS A 248 7.34 -2.98 -5.14
CA LYS A 248 8.78 -3.03 -5.44
C LYS A 248 9.24 -4.47 -5.52
N LEU A 249 9.90 -4.84 -6.61
CA LEU A 249 10.18 -6.24 -6.93
C LEU A 249 11.51 -6.75 -6.38
N GLY A 250 12.40 -5.87 -5.91
CA GLY A 250 13.77 -6.22 -5.54
C GLY A 250 13.87 -7.36 -4.52
N LEU A 251 13.27 -7.20 -3.35
CA LEU A 251 13.27 -8.23 -2.30
C LEU A 251 12.46 -9.47 -2.70
N LEU A 252 11.34 -9.27 -3.40
CA LEU A 252 10.52 -10.40 -3.85
C LEU A 252 11.29 -11.30 -4.83
N ASN A 253 12.07 -10.71 -5.74
CA ASN A 253 12.95 -11.46 -6.62
C ASN A 253 13.96 -12.30 -5.81
N ILE A 254 14.56 -11.72 -4.77
CA ILE A 254 15.57 -12.40 -3.94
C ILE A 254 14.95 -13.60 -3.20
N VAL A 255 13.77 -13.46 -2.61
CA VAL A 255 13.15 -14.54 -1.82
C VAL A 255 12.52 -15.62 -2.68
N ILE A 256 12.21 -15.35 -3.94
CA ILE A 256 11.66 -16.35 -4.88
C ILE A 256 12.78 -17.11 -5.62
N GLU A 257 13.94 -16.51 -5.84
CA GLU A 257 15.04 -17.12 -6.60
C GLU A 257 15.46 -18.50 -6.08
N PRO A 258 15.59 -18.77 -4.78
CA PRO A 258 15.94 -20.10 -4.25
C PRO A 258 14.97 -21.21 -4.70
N PHE A 259 13.69 -20.89 -4.85
CA PHE A 259 12.73 -21.83 -5.41
C PHE A 259 13.03 -22.17 -6.87
N PHE A 260 13.30 -21.15 -7.71
CA PHE A 260 13.64 -21.40 -9.11
C PHE A 260 14.93 -22.17 -9.30
N LYS A 261 15.93 -21.91 -8.47
CA LYS A 261 17.20 -22.63 -8.47
C LYS A 261 17.10 -24.04 -7.85
N GLY A 262 15.95 -24.43 -7.32
CA GLY A 262 15.74 -25.73 -6.67
C GLY A 262 16.46 -25.88 -5.32
N GLU A 263 16.80 -24.77 -4.67
CA GLU A 263 17.44 -24.75 -3.35
C GLU A 263 16.44 -24.95 -2.21
N VAL A 264 15.18 -24.58 -2.42
CA VAL A 264 14.05 -24.84 -1.53
C VAL A 264 12.90 -25.48 -2.32
N PHE A 265 12.10 -26.32 -1.65
CA PHE A 265 10.97 -26.98 -2.29
C PHE A 265 9.86 -26.00 -2.67
N ASP A 266 9.52 -25.10 -1.75
CA ASP A 266 8.51 -24.06 -1.92
C ASP A 266 8.82 -22.87 -1.04
N VAL A 267 8.14 -21.76 -1.29
CA VAL A 267 8.11 -20.57 -0.45
C VAL A 267 6.65 -20.14 -0.27
N ASN A 268 6.23 -19.96 0.97
CA ASN A 268 4.90 -19.44 1.28
C ASN A 268 4.93 -17.92 1.46
N LEU A 269 4.24 -17.20 0.59
CA LEU A 269 4.04 -15.75 0.69
C LEU A 269 2.73 -15.52 1.46
N VAL A 270 2.80 -14.81 2.57
CA VAL A 270 1.62 -14.54 3.42
C VAL A 270 1.27 -13.06 3.35
N PRO A 271 0.20 -12.68 2.63
CA PRO A 271 -0.28 -11.31 2.63
C PRO A 271 -0.92 -11.00 3.98
N VAL A 272 -0.56 -9.86 4.56
CA VAL A 272 -1.12 -9.38 5.82
C VAL A 272 -1.70 -7.99 5.61
N SER A 273 -2.96 -7.80 6.01
CA SER A 273 -3.64 -6.51 5.91
C SER A 273 -3.74 -5.88 7.30
N ILE A 274 -3.13 -4.72 7.46
CA ILE A 274 -3.19 -3.93 8.69
C ILE A 274 -4.11 -2.74 8.44
N SER A 275 -5.20 -2.67 9.19
CA SER A 275 -6.22 -1.64 9.07
C SER A 275 -6.36 -0.88 10.38
N TYR A 276 -6.06 0.43 10.33
CA TYR A 276 -6.18 1.36 11.45
C TYR A 276 -7.50 2.11 11.37
N GLU A 277 -8.27 2.13 12.43
CA GLU A 277 -9.49 2.96 12.50
C GLU A 277 -9.14 4.45 12.48
N ARG A 278 -8.11 4.83 13.24
CA ARG A 278 -7.51 6.17 13.20
C ARG A 278 -6.00 6.01 13.07
N ILE A 279 -5.39 6.76 12.15
CA ILE A 279 -3.96 6.71 11.85
C ILE A 279 -3.22 7.70 12.73
N LEU A 280 -2.17 7.24 13.42
CA LEU A 280 -1.38 8.08 14.32
C LEU A 280 -0.75 9.28 13.61
N GLU A 281 -0.35 9.08 12.37
CA GLU A 281 0.40 10.05 11.57
C GLU A 281 -0.49 10.87 10.60
N GLU A 282 -1.81 10.88 10.75
CA GLU A 282 -2.73 11.45 9.76
C GLU A 282 -2.40 12.91 9.34
N SER A 283 -2.18 13.78 10.32
CA SER A 283 -1.86 15.19 10.02
C SER A 283 -0.41 15.37 9.54
N LEU A 284 0.51 14.54 10.01
CA LEU A 284 1.89 14.53 9.56
C LEU A 284 1.96 14.14 8.08
N TYR A 285 1.26 13.09 7.67
CA TYR A 285 1.21 12.65 6.28
C TYR A 285 0.61 13.72 5.36
N ALA A 286 -0.48 14.36 5.76
CA ALA A 286 -1.09 15.45 4.99
C ALA A 286 -0.09 16.61 4.78
N ARG A 287 0.66 16.98 5.81
CA ARG A 287 1.68 18.02 5.72
C ARG A 287 2.86 17.61 4.82
N GLU A 288 3.32 16.35 4.90
CA GLU A 288 4.36 15.81 4.00
C GLU A 288 3.90 15.86 2.54
N LEU A 289 2.65 15.51 2.25
CA LEU A 289 2.06 15.61 0.90
C LEU A 289 2.02 17.04 0.38
N LEU A 290 1.88 18.02 1.27
CA LEU A 290 1.89 19.45 0.93
C LEU A 290 3.32 20.05 0.88
N GLY A 291 4.35 19.22 1.05
CA GLY A 291 5.75 19.62 0.90
C GLY A 291 6.44 20.07 2.18
N VAL A 292 5.81 19.90 3.34
CA VAL A 292 6.51 20.11 4.61
C VAL A 292 7.56 19.01 4.76
N PRO A 293 8.82 19.36 5.05
CA PRO A 293 9.88 18.37 5.21
C PRO A 293 9.55 17.38 6.32
N LYS A 294 9.85 16.10 6.07
CA LYS A 294 9.75 15.06 7.10
C LYS A 294 10.57 15.48 8.32
N PRO A 295 10.00 15.46 9.54
CA PRO A 295 10.78 15.69 10.75
C PRO A 295 11.95 14.70 10.83
N LYS A 296 13.14 15.20 11.19
CA LYS A 296 14.28 14.32 11.44
C LYS A 296 13.94 13.37 12.59
N GLU A 297 14.18 12.10 12.37
CA GLU A 297 14.03 11.08 13.40
C GLU A 297 15.03 11.36 14.52
N SER A 298 14.52 11.74 15.70
CA SER A 298 15.33 12.10 16.86
C SER A 298 14.67 11.64 18.17
N THR A 299 15.49 11.36 19.16
CA THR A 299 15.02 11.00 20.51
C THR A 299 14.18 12.10 21.16
N SER A 300 14.44 13.37 20.86
CA SER A 300 13.63 14.50 21.33
C SER A 300 12.24 14.53 20.69
N GLY A 301 12.09 14.03 19.45
CA GLY A 301 10.80 13.83 18.78
C GLY A 301 9.94 12.78 19.49
N LEU A 302 10.55 11.70 19.98
CA LEU A 302 9.85 10.65 20.75
C LEU A 302 9.29 11.19 22.08
N LEU A 303 10.02 12.09 22.75
CA LEU A 303 9.55 12.74 23.99
C LEU A 303 8.38 13.69 23.72
N LYS A 304 8.38 14.41 22.60
CA LYS A 304 7.24 15.25 22.16
C LYS A 304 6.01 14.44 21.78
N ALA A 305 6.18 13.17 21.42
CA ALA A 305 5.11 12.25 21.11
C ALA A 305 4.24 11.85 22.35
N ARG A 306 4.57 12.34 23.57
CA ARG A 306 3.77 12.10 24.79
C ARG A 306 2.29 12.51 24.62
N ARG A 307 2.01 13.51 23.81
CA ARG A 307 0.64 13.92 23.47
C ARG A 307 -0.15 12.82 22.77
N ILE A 308 0.51 12.03 21.94
CA ILE A 308 -0.08 10.90 21.22
C ILE A 308 -0.65 9.86 22.22
N LEU A 309 0.04 9.64 23.35
CA LEU A 309 -0.37 8.66 24.35
C LEU A 309 -1.64 9.06 25.14
N SER A 310 -2.15 10.26 24.97
CA SER A 310 -3.39 10.75 25.61
C SER A 310 -4.62 10.69 24.70
N GLU A 311 -4.46 10.25 23.45
CA GLU A 311 -5.56 10.17 22.48
C GLU A 311 -6.01 8.74 22.25
N ASP A 312 -7.26 8.59 21.86
CA ASP A 312 -7.86 7.32 21.45
C ASP A 312 -7.74 7.16 19.93
N TYR A 313 -7.21 6.03 19.49
CA TYR A 313 -7.04 5.69 18.07
C TYR A 313 -8.00 4.58 17.61
N GLY A 314 -8.99 4.22 18.44
CA GLY A 314 -9.98 3.20 18.11
C GLY A 314 -9.37 1.82 18.01
N SER A 315 -9.70 1.09 16.95
CA SER A 315 -9.32 -0.31 16.80
C SER A 315 -8.29 -0.50 15.67
N ILE A 316 -7.49 -1.54 15.81
CA ILE A 316 -6.65 -2.07 14.74
C ILE A 316 -7.19 -3.45 14.36
N HIS A 317 -7.25 -3.75 13.06
CA HIS A 317 -7.51 -5.08 12.54
C HIS A 317 -6.32 -5.56 11.76
N VAL A 318 -5.81 -6.74 12.09
CA VAL A 318 -4.72 -7.41 11.38
C VAL A 318 -5.24 -8.72 10.85
N TYR A 319 -5.32 -8.84 9.54
CA TYR A 319 -5.82 -10.02 8.86
C TYR A 319 -4.66 -10.76 8.18
N PHE A 320 -4.36 -11.95 8.65
CA PHE A 320 -3.42 -12.88 8.03
C PHE A 320 -4.14 -13.65 6.94
N GLY A 321 -3.79 -13.35 5.68
CA GLY A 321 -4.38 -13.98 4.52
C GLY A 321 -3.94 -15.43 4.33
N GLN A 322 -4.51 -16.09 3.33
CA GLN A 322 -4.10 -17.43 2.93
C GLN A 322 -2.65 -17.42 2.46
N PRO A 323 -1.79 -18.34 2.96
CA PRO A 323 -0.47 -18.52 2.41
C PRO A 323 -0.52 -18.83 0.92
N VAL A 324 0.28 -18.13 0.14
CA VAL A 324 0.36 -18.28 -1.32
C VAL A 324 1.63 -19.06 -1.65
N SER A 325 1.47 -20.28 -2.15
CA SER A 325 2.58 -21.13 -2.58
C SER A 325 3.18 -20.61 -3.90
N VAL A 326 4.46 -20.28 -3.89
CA VAL A 326 5.20 -19.90 -5.11
C VAL A 326 5.21 -21.05 -6.11
N ARG A 327 5.37 -22.30 -5.65
CA ARG A 327 5.31 -23.49 -6.49
C ARG A 327 3.99 -23.61 -7.23
N SER A 328 2.88 -23.43 -6.53
CA SER A 328 1.54 -23.49 -7.14
C SER A 328 1.30 -22.37 -8.14
N LEU A 329 1.80 -21.16 -7.85
CA LEU A 329 1.68 -20.02 -8.77
C LEU A 329 2.54 -20.18 -10.02
N ALA A 330 3.74 -20.77 -9.90
CA ALA A 330 4.70 -20.93 -10.99
C ALA A 330 4.33 -22.07 -11.96
N GLN A 331 3.44 -22.97 -11.54
CA GLN A 331 3.05 -24.12 -12.34
C GLN A 331 2.47 -23.70 -13.69
N GLY A 332 3.08 -24.14 -14.78
CA GLY A 332 2.67 -23.81 -16.15
C GLY A 332 3.07 -22.40 -16.63
N LYS A 333 3.68 -21.57 -15.77
CA LYS A 333 4.09 -20.20 -16.10
C LYS A 333 5.58 -20.01 -16.29
N VAL A 334 6.41 -20.74 -15.53
CA VAL A 334 7.86 -20.62 -15.58
C VAL A 334 8.50 -21.98 -15.72
N ASN A 335 9.40 -22.13 -16.69
CA ASN A 335 10.18 -23.34 -16.89
C ASN A 335 11.44 -23.33 -16.01
N ARG A 336 11.37 -24.00 -14.85
CA ARG A 336 12.49 -24.10 -13.90
C ARG A 336 13.71 -24.84 -14.45
N SER A 337 13.56 -25.76 -15.44
CA SER A 337 14.68 -26.50 -15.99
C SER A 337 15.73 -25.59 -16.65
N LYS A 338 15.34 -24.42 -17.13
CA LYS A 338 16.27 -23.42 -17.66
C LYS A 338 17.31 -22.96 -16.62
N TYR A 339 16.98 -22.97 -15.33
CA TYR A 339 17.91 -22.62 -14.25
C TYR A 339 19.00 -23.67 -14.03
N ASN A 340 18.78 -24.94 -14.41
CA ASN A 340 19.75 -25.99 -14.30
C ASN A 340 20.84 -25.92 -15.38
N LEU A 341 20.66 -25.13 -16.42
CA LEU A 341 21.60 -24.94 -17.52
C LEU A 341 22.80 -24.07 -17.14
N PHE A 342 22.77 -23.45 -15.97
CA PHE A 342 23.78 -22.48 -15.55
C PHE A 342 24.29 -22.79 -14.14
N PRO A 343 25.56 -22.45 -13.86
CA PRO A 343 26.12 -22.59 -12.51
C PRO A 343 25.33 -21.70 -11.51
N ARG A 344 24.95 -22.28 -10.37
CA ARG A 344 24.12 -21.61 -9.36
C ARG A 344 24.80 -20.43 -8.67
N HIS A 345 26.14 -20.46 -8.60
CA HIS A 345 26.95 -19.42 -7.94
C HIS A 345 27.16 -18.17 -8.80
N ILE A 346 26.83 -18.18 -10.10
CA ILE A 346 26.99 -17.03 -10.97
C ILE A 346 25.72 -16.16 -10.89
N PRO A 347 25.84 -14.90 -10.44
CA PRO A 347 24.72 -13.96 -10.42
C PRO A 347 24.22 -13.71 -11.84
N ARG A 348 22.90 -13.76 -12.01
CA ARG A 348 22.26 -13.44 -13.30
C ARG A 348 21.09 -12.50 -13.11
N LYS A 349 20.85 -11.70 -14.14
CA LYS A 349 19.58 -10.99 -14.26
C LYS A 349 18.45 -12.03 -14.42
N PRO A 350 17.33 -11.86 -13.71
CA PRO A 350 16.17 -12.72 -13.89
C PRO A 350 15.74 -12.78 -15.36
N MET A 351 15.36 -13.95 -15.84
CA MET A 351 14.79 -14.12 -17.18
C MET A 351 13.47 -13.35 -17.28
N GLU A 352 13.10 -12.95 -18.50
CA GLU A 352 11.86 -12.19 -18.75
C GLU A 352 10.62 -12.92 -18.22
N GLU A 353 10.51 -14.24 -18.41
CA GLU A 353 9.43 -15.05 -17.84
C GLU A 353 9.37 -14.96 -16.32
N THR A 354 10.54 -14.95 -15.66
CA THR A 354 10.63 -14.84 -14.19
C THR A 354 10.28 -13.43 -13.73
N GLN A 355 10.74 -12.41 -14.43
CA GLN A 355 10.39 -11.01 -14.10
C GLN A 355 8.89 -10.78 -14.21
N SER A 356 8.26 -11.27 -15.27
CA SER A 356 6.82 -11.21 -15.47
C SER A 356 6.08 -11.96 -14.35
N PHE A 357 6.53 -13.17 -14.02
CA PHE A 357 5.96 -13.95 -12.93
C PHE A 357 6.04 -13.25 -11.57
N VAL A 358 7.20 -12.67 -11.24
CA VAL A 358 7.39 -11.95 -9.98
C VAL A 358 6.52 -10.70 -9.92
N ASN A 359 6.40 -9.97 -11.05
CA ASN A 359 5.53 -8.82 -11.15
C ASN A 359 4.06 -9.18 -10.92
N ASP A 360 3.56 -10.21 -11.60
CA ASP A 360 2.18 -10.68 -11.44
C ASP A 360 1.91 -11.16 -10.01
N THR A 361 2.87 -11.86 -9.42
CA THR A 361 2.80 -12.31 -8.03
C THR A 361 2.71 -11.13 -7.07
N ALA A 362 3.54 -10.10 -7.27
CA ALA A 362 3.53 -8.90 -6.43
C ALA A 362 2.19 -8.17 -6.47
N TYR A 363 1.63 -7.94 -7.65
CA TYR A 363 0.30 -7.34 -7.81
C TYR A 363 -0.79 -8.19 -7.18
N ARG A 364 -0.73 -9.51 -7.35
CA ARG A 364 -1.67 -10.44 -6.71
C ARG A 364 -1.63 -10.34 -5.17
N ILE A 365 -0.45 -10.27 -4.58
CA ILE A 365 -0.29 -10.12 -3.12
C ILE A 365 -0.89 -8.79 -2.65
N VAL A 366 -0.60 -7.68 -3.32
CA VAL A 366 -1.16 -6.37 -2.95
C VAL A 366 -2.69 -6.36 -3.10
N ARG A 367 -3.24 -7.00 -4.12
CA ARG A 367 -4.70 -7.16 -4.27
C ARG A 367 -5.30 -7.96 -3.12
N LEU A 368 -4.66 -9.04 -2.68
CA LEU A 368 -5.11 -9.81 -1.52
C LEU A 368 -5.05 -8.99 -0.22
N GLN A 369 -4.06 -8.12 -0.08
CA GLN A 369 -4.00 -7.17 1.04
C GLN A 369 -5.19 -6.20 1.00
N GLU A 370 -5.53 -5.65 -0.17
CA GLU A 370 -6.68 -4.76 -0.33
C GLU A 370 -8.00 -5.48 -0.04
N ASP A 371 -8.20 -6.67 -0.59
CA ASP A 371 -9.44 -7.46 -0.41
C ASP A 371 -9.70 -7.84 1.06
N ASN A 372 -8.65 -7.99 1.85
CA ASN A 372 -8.71 -8.31 3.27
C ASN A 372 -8.63 -7.09 4.19
N MET A 373 -8.56 -5.88 3.63
CA MET A 373 -8.59 -4.64 4.41
C MET A 373 -9.94 -4.45 5.07
N VAL A 374 -9.95 -4.23 6.39
CA VAL A 374 -11.15 -3.96 7.15
C VAL A 374 -11.47 -2.48 7.11
N LEU A 375 -12.66 -2.15 6.62
CA LEU A 375 -13.16 -0.79 6.51
C LEU A 375 -14.02 -0.45 7.72
N LYS A 376 -13.88 0.78 8.20
CA LYS A 376 -14.69 1.33 9.30
C LYS A 376 -15.78 2.27 8.76
N PRO A 377 -16.85 2.53 9.52
CA PRO A 377 -17.91 3.45 9.09
C PRO A 377 -17.40 4.83 8.70
N TRP A 378 -16.36 5.34 9.37
CA TRP A 378 -15.74 6.63 9.07
C TRP A 378 -15.25 6.75 7.62
N VAL A 379 -14.76 5.68 7.03
CA VAL A 379 -14.30 5.68 5.62
C VAL A 379 -15.43 6.06 4.66
N LEU A 380 -16.64 5.58 4.91
CA LEU A 380 -17.83 5.93 4.13
C LEU A 380 -18.24 7.38 4.35
N MET A 381 -18.23 7.83 5.59
CA MET A 381 -18.54 9.21 5.95
C MET A 381 -17.54 10.19 5.33
N ALA A 382 -16.24 9.88 5.38
CA ALA A 382 -15.20 10.68 4.75
C ALA A 382 -15.40 10.82 3.24
N SER A 383 -15.82 9.73 2.57
CA SER A 383 -16.13 9.75 1.14
C SER A 383 -17.28 10.72 0.81
N LEU A 384 -18.30 10.79 1.65
CA LEU A 384 -19.44 11.69 1.48
C LEU A 384 -19.08 13.16 1.81
N LEU A 385 -18.33 13.39 2.88
CA LEU A 385 -17.92 14.73 3.30
C LEU A 385 -16.97 15.39 2.29
N LEU A 386 -16.09 14.61 1.65
CA LEU A 386 -15.19 15.12 0.62
C LEU A 386 -15.90 15.53 -0.67
N GLN A 387 -17.04 14.92 -0.98
CA GLN A 387 -17.89 15.35 -2.09
C GLN A 387 -18.80 16.54 -1.73
N ASN A 388 -18.86 16.91 -0.44
CA ASN A 388 -19.70 18.00 0.10
C ASN A 388 -18.88 18.87 1.06
N LEU A 389 -17.87 19.56 0.55
CA LEU A 389 -16.92 20.35 1.36
C LEU A 389 -17.57 21.48 2.16
N GLU A 390 -18.76 21.93 1.77
CA GLU A 390 -19.57 22.91 2.51
C GLU A 390 -20.31 22.28 3.71
N GLY A 391 -20.15 20.97 3.90
CA GLY A 391 -20.78 20.19 4.96
C GLY A 391 -22.13 19.60 4.55
N LEU A 392 -22.61 18.68 5.38
CA LEU A 392 -23.89 17.98 5.24
C LEU A 392 -24.70 18.08 6.54
N GLU A 393 -26.02 18.15 6.44
CA GLU A 393 -26.89 17.94 7.58
C GLU A 393 -26.65 16.55 8.19
N LEU A 394 -26.62 16.46 9.51
CA LEU A 394 -26.32 15.21 10.22
C LEU A 394 -27.30 14.08 9.85
N SER A 395 -28.56 14.41 9.64
CA SER A 395 -29.58 13.47 9.17
C SER A 395 -29.29 12.93 7.77
N VAL A 396 -28.92 13.82 6.86
CA VAL A 396 -28.56 13.45 5.48
C VAL A 396 -27.30 12.62 5.44
N LEU A 397 -26.26 12.99 6.21
CA LEU A 397 -25.04 12.19 6.32
C LEU A 397 -25.33 10.78 6.86
N THR A 398 -26.22 10.66 7.85
CA THR A 398 -26.62 9.37 8.43
C THR A 398 -27.32 8.50 7.40
N GLU A 399 -28.27 9.05 6.67
CA GLU A 399 -29.02 8.35 5.61
C GLU A 399 -28.09 7.90 4.47
N GLN A 400 -27.24 8.80 3.97
CA GLN A 400 -26.30 8.51 2.90
C GLN A 400 -25.22 7.50 3.33
N THR A 401 -24.79 7.53 4.59
CA THR A 401 -23.86 6.54 5.13
C THR A 401 -24.47 5.15 5.14
N LEU A 402 -25.74 5.02 5.51
CA LEU A 402 -26.47 3.73 5.46
C LEU A 402 -26.62 3.24 4.01
N TRP A 403 -26.97 4.12 3.07
CA TRP A 403 -27.04 3.80 1.66
C TRP A 403 -25.68 3.31 1.12
N LEU A 404 -24.59 4.03 1.43
CA LEU A 404 -23.25 3.70 0.98
C LEU A 404 -22.75 2.39 1.60
N ARG A 405 -23.13 2.09 2.85
CA ARG A 405 -22.91 0.78 3.48
C ARG A 405 -23.52 -0.34 2.64
N GLY A 406 -24.77 -0.20 2.25
CA GLY A 406 -25.47 -1.19 1.39
C GLY A 406 -24.76 -1.40 0.06
N LEU A 407 -24.32 -0.32 -0.59
CA LEU A 407 -23.56 -0.37 -1.83
C LEU A 407 -22.21 -1.07 -1.64
N ALA A 408 -21.44 -0.72 -0.60
CA ALA A 408 -20.15 -1.33 -0.31
C ALA A 408 -20.27 -2.84 -0.03
N LEU A 409 -21.26 -3.25 0.76
CA LEU A 409 -21.53 -4.67 1.02
C LEU A 409 -21.94 -5.45 -0.23
N SER A 410 -22.68 -4.81 -1.15
CA SER A 410 -23.05 -5.44 -2.43
C SER A 410 -21.82 -5.71 -3.31
N TYR A 411 -20.74 -4.98 -3.12
CA TYR A 411 -19.43 -5.16 -3.80
C TYR A 411 -18.44 -5.97 -2.96
N ALA A 412 -18.92 -6.67 -1.93
CA ALA A 412 -18.14 -7.55 -1.07
C ALA A 412 -17.05 -6.82 -0.26
N ALA A 413 -17.28 -5.56 0.12
CA ALA A 413 -16.42 -4.85 1.04
C ALA A 413 -16.33 -5.56 2.39
N PHE A 414 -15.13 -5.57 2.99
CA PHE A 414 -14.94 -6.07 4.34
C PHE A 414 -15.17 -4.93 5.33
N LEU A 415 -16.40 -4.76 5.76
CA LEU A 415 -16.83 -3.65 6.60
C LEU A 415 -17.06 -4.13 8.04
N ASP A 416 -16.33 -3.54 8.98
CA ASP A 416 -16.59 -3.70 10.41
C ASP A 416 -17.65 -2.68 10.82
N TRP A 417 -18.86 -3.17 10.98
CA TRP A 417 -20.02 -2.39 11.39
C TRP A 417 -20.62 -3.00 12.64
N PRO A 418 -20.83 -2.21 13.72
CA PRO A 418 -21.39 -2.74 14.96
C PRO A 418 -22.77 -3.39 14.75
N ASP A 419 -22.88 -4.66 15.13
CA ASP A 419 -24.12 -5.42 15.03
C ASP A 419 -25.23 -4.75 15.85
N HIS A 420 -26.42 -4.69 15.27
CA HIS A 420 -27.65 -4.18 15.92
C HIS A 420 -27.58 -2.71 16.39
N ALA A 421 -26.48 -1.97 16.11
CA ALA A 421 -26.40 -0.56 16.46
C ALA A 421 -27.20 0.31 15.47
N PRO A 422 -28.03 1.25 15.97
CA PRO A 422 -28.66 2.24 15.08
C PRO A 422 -27.62 3.03 14.30
N THR A 423 -27.87 3.29 13.02
CA THR A 423 -26.93 4.05 12.16
C THR A 423 -26.54 5.39 12.75
N ALA A 424 -27.48 6.10 13.37
CA ALA A 424 -27.21 7.38 14.02
C ALA A 424 -26.17 7.25 15.16
N LYS A 425 -26.18 6.15 15.92
CA LYS A 425 -25.18 5.89 16.96
C LYS A 425 -23.79 5.58 16.35
N VAL A 426 -23.76 4.81 15.28
CA VAL A 426 -22.51 4.50 14.57
C VAL A 426 -21.88 5.78 14.00
N VAL A 427 -22.68 6.64 13.38
CA VAL A 427 -22.23 7.95 12.87
C VAL A 427 -21.73 8.84 14.01
N SER A 428 -22.45 8.96 15.10
CA SER A 428 -22.05 9.76 16.26
C SER A 428 -20.75 9.28 16.89
N SER A 429 -20.57 7.95 17.03
CA SER A 429 -19.34 7.37 17.58
C SER A 429 -18.14 7.60 16.67
N SER A 430 -18.33 7.50 15.34
CA SER A 430 -17.29 7.79 14.37
C SER A 430 -16.87 9.26 14.39
N LEU A 431 -17.83 10.17 14.49
CA LEU A 431 -17.55 11.63 14.61
C LEU A 431 -16.80 11.94 15.92
N ALA A 432 -17.16 11.27 17.02
CA ALA A 432 -16.48 11.46 18.31
C ALA A 432 -15.01 11.02 18.25
N LEU A 433 -14.71 9.90 17.60
CA LEU A 433 -13.35 9.41 17.43
C LEU A 433 -12.52 10.33 16.51
N HIS A 434 -13.13 10.85 15.46
CA HIS A 434 -12.49 11.71 14.43
C HIS A 434 -12.80 13.21 14.60
N ARG A 435 -13.04 13.64 15.86
CA ARG A 435 -13.36 15.04 16.20
C ARG A 435 -12.31 16.07 15.74
N GLY A 436 -11.07 15.61 15.51
CA GLY A 436 -10.00 16.44 14.95
C GLY A 436 -10.14 16.70 13.43
N LEU A 437 -10.98 15.94 12.74
CA LEU A 437 -11.20 16.04 11.29
C LEU A 437 -12.58 16.57 10.93
N ALA A 438 -13.60 16.24 11.70
CA ALA A 438 -14.97 16.70 11.45
C ALA A 438 -15.67 17.10 12.75
N CYS A 439 -16.53 18.10 12.66
CA CYS A 439 -17.34 18.56 13.78
C CYS A 439 -18.78 18.79 13.36
N VAL A 440 -19.66 18.76 14.37
CA VAL A 440 -21.09 19.09 14.21
C VAL A 440 -21.33 20.48 14.77
N SER A 441 -21.84 21.37 13.95
CA SER A 441 -22.23 22.72 14.35
C SER A 441 -23.61 23.06 13.76
N GLY A 442 -24.57 23.43 14.60
CA GLY A 442 -25.92 23.76 14.15
C GLY A 442 -26.63 22.62 13.38
N GLY A 443 -26.36 21.35 13.75
CA GLY A 443 -26.92 20.18 13.07
C GLY A 443 -26.21 19.80 11.76
N ARG A 444 -25.18 20.56 11.36
CA ARG A 444 -24.41 20.35 10.13
C ARG A 444 -23.03 19.80 10.45
N VAL A 445 -22.61 18.79 9.70
CA VAL A 445 -21.28 18.17 9.81
C VAL A 445 -20.37 18.74 8.74
N SER A 446 -19.21 19.27 9.15
CA SER A 446 -18.21 19.83 8.24
C SER A 446 -16.79 19.43 8.69
N LEU A 447 -15.83 19.54 7.76
CA LEU A 447 -14.43 19.31 8.08
C LEU A 447 -13.89 20.43 8.97
N VAL A 448 -13.13 20.04 9.99
CA VAL A 448 -12.45 20.99 10.89
C VAL A 448 -11.26 21.60 10.16
N VAL A 449 -11.22 22.92 10.08
CA VAL A 449 -10.04 23.68 9.65
C VAL A 449 -9.41 24.26 10.91
N GLY A 450 -8.12 24.04 11.09
CA GLY A 450 -7.41 24.57 12.26
C GLY A 450 -7.59 26.07 12.38
N GLU A 451 -8.08 26.55 13.52
CA GLU A 451 -8.21 27.99 13.78
C GLU A 451 -6.82 28.59 13.97
N PRO A 452 -6.45 29.58 13.19
CA PRO A 452 -5.20 30.29 13.38
C PRO A 452 -5.27 31.24 14.56
N LEU A 453 -4.16 31.35 15.28
CA LEU A 453 -4.00 32.27 16.41
C LEU A 453 -3.72 33.73 15.96
N GLY A 454 -4.44 34.24 14.93
CA GLY A 454 -4.24 35.59 14.45
C GLY A 454 -4.68 35.83 12.99
N PRO A 455 -4.40 37.00 12.40
CA PRO A 455 -4.66 37.25 10.99
C PRO A 455 -3.85 36.33 10.10
N VAL A 456 -4.50 35.64 9.17
CA VAL A 456 -3.93 34.61 8.30
C VAL A 456 -3.90 35.11 6.86
N THR A 457 -2.82 34.81 6.17
CA THR A 457 -2.74 35.04 4.73
C THR A 457 -3.67 34.08 3.98
N PRO A 458 -4.15 34.43 2.77
CA PRO A 458 -4.96 33.54 1.94
C PRO A 458 -4.27 32.19 1.69
N GLU A 459 -2.94 32.18 1.53
CA GLU A 459 -2.12 30.99 1.32
C GLU A 459 -2.09 30.09 2.55
N GLU A 460 -1.98 30.67 3.75
CA GLU A 460 -2.03 29.91 5.01
C GLU A 460 -3.41 29.30 5.26
N ALA A 461 -4.47 30.08 4.97
CA ALA A 461 -5.84 29.57 5.06
C ALA A 461 -6.07 28.41 4.10
N LEU A 462 -5.57 28.52 2.86
CA LEU A 462 -5.61 27.47 1.85
C LEU A 462 -4.82 26.24 2.32
N PHE A 463 -3.61 26.42 2.87
CA PHE A 463 -2.78 25.33 3.39
C PHE A 463 -3.49 24.58 4.51
N ASN A 464 -4.07 25.27 5.49
CA ASN A 464 -4.79 24.64 6.58
C ASN A 464 -6.03 23.87 6.09
N ARG A 465 -6.75 24.42 5.12
CA ARG A 465 -7.85 23.71 4.46
C ARG A 465 -7.36 22.46 3.72
N ALA A 466 -6.25 22.56 3.00
CA ALA A 466 -5.65 21.43 2.30
C ALA A 466 -5.21 20.33 3.26
N VAL A 467 -4.61 20.67 4.42
CA VAL A 467 -4.26 19.66 5.46
C VAL A 467 -5.50 18.89 5.91
N SER A 468 -6.59 19.59 6.19
CA SER A 468 -7.86 18.98 6.60
C SER A 468 -8.43 18.05 5.53
N VAL A 469 -8.48 18.51 4.27
CA VAL A 469 -8.98 17.71 3.14
C VAL A 469 -8.10 16.49 2.90
N LEU A 470 -6.78 16.63 2.87
CA LEU A 470 -5.87 15.49 2.64
C LEU A 470 -5.89 14.47 3.79
N SER A 471 -6.05 14.94 5.03
CA SER A 471 -6.22 14.04 6.18
C SER A 471 -7.52 13.22 6.06
N CYS A 472 -8.62 13.86 5.67
CA CYS A 472 -9.89 13.17 5.42
C CYS A 472 -9.80 12.23 4.20
N ALA A 473 -9.11 12.65 3.13
CA ALA A 473 -8.92 11.87 1.92
C ALA A 473 -8.16 10.57 2.16
N SER A 474 -7.26 10.52 3.15
CA SER A 474 -6.57 9.30 3.53
C SER A 474 -7.53 8.19 3.98
N TYR A 475 -8.65 8.54 4.58
CA TYR A 475 -9.71 7.59 4.96
C TYR A 475 -10.58 7.22 3.76
N ARG A 476 -11.03 8.18 2.95
CA ARG A 476 -11.76 7.90 1.70
C ARG A 476 -10.97 6.95 0.80
N ASN A 477 -9.66 7.11 0.73
CA ASN A 477 -8.81 6.29 -0.13
C ASN A 477 -8.81 4.80 0.26
N GLN A 478 -9.18 4.48 1.50
CA GLN A 478 -9.27 3.09 1.98
C GLN A 478 -10.41 2.31 1.32
N VAL A 479 -11.43 2.96 0.78
CA VAL A 479 -12.55 2.29 0.09
C VAL A 479 -12.35 2.19 -1.43
N LEU A 480 -11.31 2.82 -1.97
CA LEU A 480 -11.11 2.87 -3.43
C LEU A 480 -10.95 1.49 -4.05
N HIS A 481 -10.28 0.54 -3.39
CA HIS A 481 -10.16 -0.83 -3.91
C HIS A 481 -11.52 -1.53 -4.14
N VAL A 482 -12.56 -1.13 -3.40
CA VAL A 482 -13.94 -1.65 -3.57
C VAL A 482 -14.63 -0.99 -4.76
N PHE A 483 -14.46 0.32 -4.92
CA PHE A 483 -15.25 1.13 -5.85
C PHE A 483 -14.51 1.54 -7.13
N LEU A 484 -13.20 1.33 -7.22
CA LEU A 484 -12.37 1.86 -8.31
C LEU A 484 -12.86 1.44 -9.69
N ARG A 485 -13.06 0.15 -9.90
CA ARG A 485 -13.44 -0.38 -11.22
C ARG A 485 -14.81 0.13 -11.67
N PRO A 486 -15.88 0.01 -10.87
CA PRO A 486 -17.17 0.60 -11.25
C PRO A 486 -17.11 2.13 -11.35
N ALA A 487 -16.29 2.82 -10.56
CA ALA A 487 -16.12 4.27 -10.67
C ALA A 487 -15.40 4.67 -11.98
N MET A 488 -14.38 3.94 -12.39
CA MET A 488 -13.73 4.16 -13.69
C MET A 488 -14.71 3.94 -14.86
N LEU A 489 -15.59 2.93 -14.75
CA LEU A 489 -16.61 2.71 -15.75
C LEU A 489 -17.64 3.84 -15.79
N ALA A 490 -18.07 4.35 -14.63
CA ALA A 490 -18.98 5.49 -14.55
C ALA A 490 -18.39 6.73 -15.24
N VAL A 491 -17.10 7.04 -14.96
CA VAL A 491 -16.36 8.13 -15.63
C VAL A 491 -16.25 7.87 -17.13
N ALA A 492 -15.94 6.64 -17.54
CA ALA A 492 -15.83 6.28 -18.94
C ALA A 492 -17.14 6.44 -19.71
N MET A 493 -18.28 6.04 -19.11
CA MET A 493 -19.62 6.24 -19.68
C MET A 493 -19.94 7.72 -19.83
N HIS A 494 -19.62 8.54 -18.83
CA HIS A 494 -19.83 9.98 -18.89
C HIS A 494 -18.95 10.64 -19.98
N THR A 495 -17.71 10.22 -20.09
CA THR A 495 -16.71 10.79 -21.01
C THR A 495 -16.95 10.39 -22.47
N ALA A 496 -17.32 9.10 -22.71
CA ALA A 496 -17.53 8.59 -24.06
C ALA A 496 -18.72 9.28 -24.77
N ALA A 497 -19.66 9.82 -24.02
CA ALA A 497 -20.91 10.41 -24.56
C ALA A 497 -21.64 9.48 -25.55
N SER A 498 -21.49 8.15 -25.35
CA SER A 498 -22.00 7.08 -26.19
C SER A 498 -22.38 5.89 -25.32
N SER A 499 -23.39 5.16 -25.69
CA SER A 499 -23.77 3.91 -25.03
C SER A 499 -22.99 2.70 -25.53
N ARG A 500 -22.29 2.82 -26.68
CA ARG A 500 -21.63 1.69 -27.30
C ARG A 500 -20.48 1.14 -26.43
N LYS A 501 -20.55 -0.15 -26.12
CA LYS A 501 -19.58 -0.86 -25.27
C LYS A 501 -18.12 -0.61 -25.69
N ASN A 502 -17.82 -0.63 -26.98
CA ASN A 502 -16.46 -0.43 -27.49
C ASN A 502 -15.93 0.99 -27.23
N GLU A 503 -16.77 2.01 -27.38
CA GLU A 503 -16.38 3.40 -27.14
C GLU A 503 -16.17 3.64 -25.64
N VAL A 504 -17.05 3.11 -24.79
CA VAL A 504 -16.89 3.15 -23.34
C VAL A 504 -15.63 2.39 -22.90
N TYR A 505 -15.36 1.22 -23.50
CA TYR A 505 -14.15 0.45 -23.23
C TYR A 505 -12.87 1.24 -23.57
N ASN A 506 -12.84 1.94 -24.70
CA ASN A 506 -11.68 2.76 -25.07
C ASN A 506 -11.41 3.85 -24.04
N CYS A 507 -12.45 4.53 -23.54
CA CYS A 507 -12.31 5.51 -22.46
C CYS A 507 -11.87 4.86 -21.15
N PHE A 508 -12.42 3.70 -20.79
CA PHE A 508 -12.03 2.94 -19.61
C PHE A 508 -10.56 2.51 -19.68
N SER A 509 -10.12 1.97 -20.82
CA SER A 509 -8.73 1.56 -21.05
C SER A 509 -7.76 2.73 -20.92
N PHE A 510 -8.12 3.90 -21.43
CA PHE A 510 -7.34 5.12 -21.26
C PHE A 510 -7.22 5.53 -19.78
N LEU A 511 -8.32 5.55 -19.04
CA LEU A 511 -8.30 5.84 -17.60
C LEU A 511 -7.48 4.81 -16.82
N TRP A 512 -7.59 3.54 -17.19
CA TRP A 512 -6.82 2.44 -16.61
C TRP A 512 -5.32 2.66 -16.77
N ASP A 513 -4.87 3.05 -17.96
CA ASP A 513 -3.47 3.35 -18.25
C ASP A 513 -3.00 4.59 -17.46
N VAL A 514 -3.79 5.66 -17.47
CA VAL A 514 -3.47 6.90 -16.76
C VAL A 514 -3.32 6.68 -15.27
N PHE A 515 -4.23 5.95 -14.64
CA PHE A 515 -4.27 5.75 -13.20
C PHE A 515 -3.45 4.57 -12.67
N SER A 516 -2.71 3.85 -13.52
CA SER A 516 -1.96 2.66 -13.10
C SER A 516 -0.80 2.95 -12.13
N ASN A 517 -0.42 4.22 -11.92
CA ASN A 517 0.51 4.63 -10.86
C ASN A 517 -0.19 5.00 -9.55
N ASP A 518 -1.45 5.40 -9.60
CA ASP A 518 -2.23 5.78 -8.42
C ASP A 518 -2.93 4.60 -7.75
N PHE A 519 -3.28 3.56 -8.51
CA PHE A 519 -4.06 2.43 -8.04
C PHE A 519 -3.40 1.10 -8.44
N ILE A 520 -3.80 0.05 -7.74
CA ILE A 520 -3.32 -1.31 -8.02
C ILE A 520 -4.11 -1.91 -9.19
N LEU A 521 -3.57 -1.69 -10.36
CA LEU A 521 -4.08 -2.19 -11.63
C LEU A 521 -3.05 -3.16 -12.21
N CYS A 522 -3.37 -4.45 -12.27
CA CYS A 522 -2.43 -5.47 -12.70
C CYS A 522 -2.18 -5.35 -14.22
N PRO A 523 -0.92 -5.19 -14.67
CA PRO A 523 -0.63 -5.11 -16.09
C PRO A 523 -1.21 -6.29 -16.88
N GLY A 524 -1.94 -6.00 -17.94
CA GLY A 524 -2.61 -6.99 -18.78
C GLY A 524 -4.06 -7.30 -18.42
N ASP A 525 -4.57 -6.83 -17.29
CA ASP A 525 -5.91 -7.16 -16.80
C ASP A 525 -7.00 -6.12 -17.19
N THR A 526 -6.71 -5.21 -18.10
CA THR A 526 -7.63 -4.11 -18.48
C THR A 526 -9.02 -4.62 -18.90
N VAL A 527 -9.07 -5.66 -19.74
CA VAL A 527 -10.33 -6.26 -20.19
C VAL A 527 -11.07 -6.91 -19.03
N GLN A 528 -10.35 -7.64 -18.16
CA GLN A 528 -10.93 -8.29 -17.00
C GLN A 528 -11.49 -7.26 -16.02
N ASP A 529 -10.76 -6.18 -15.74
CA ASP A 529 -11.21 -5.09 -14.88
C ASP A 529 -12.44 -4.38 -15.45
N PHE A 530 -12.51 -4.20 -16.77
CA PHE A 530 -13.68 -3.64 -17.45
C PHE A 530 -14.91 -4.53 -17.30
N GLU A 531 -14.77 -5.83 -17.55
CA GLU A 531 -15.87 -6.79 -17.41
C GLU A 531 -16.32 -6.93 -15.95
N GLU A 532 -15.39 -6.86 -14.99
CA GLU A 532 -15.72 -6.83 -13.57
C GLU A 532 -16.52 -5.55 -13.22
N ALA A 533 -16.13 -4.40 -13.72
CA ALA A 533 -16.84 -3.14 -13.52
C ALA A 533 -18.27 -3.21 -14.09
N CYS A 534 -18.44 -3.72 -15.30
CA CYS A 534 -19.75 -3.95 -15.91
C CYS A 534 -20.62 -4.86 -15.04
N TYR A 535 -20.06 -5.99 -14.60
CA TYR A 535 -20.77 -6.93 -13.74
C TYR A 535 -21.26 -6.28 -12.43
N LEU A 536 -20.40 -5.51 -11.76
CA LEU A 536 -20.74 -4.86 -10.49
C LEU A 536 -21.84 -3.81 -10.65
N LEU A 537 -21.80 -3.01 -11.71
CA LEU A 537 -22.84 -2.01 -11.97
C LEU A 537 -24.17 -2.65 -12.39
N VAL A 538 -24.14 -3.74 -13.15
CA VAL A 538 -25.37 -4.51 -13.49
C VAL A 538 -25.94 -5.17 -12.24
N LYS A 539 -25.11 -5.74 -11.38
CA LYS A 539 -25.51 -6.39 -10.12
C LYS A 539 -26.29 -5.45 -9.20
N THR A 540 -25.89 -4.18 -9.13
CA THR A 540 -26.57 -3.16 -8.32
C THR A 540 -27.73 -2.48 -9.04
N GLY A 541 -28.00 -2.85 -10.29
CA GLY A 541 -29.05 -2.25 -11.11
C GLY A 541 -28.73 -0.82 -11.55
N ALA A 542 -27.46 -0.40 -11.50
CA ALA A 542 -27.07 0.93 -11.93
C ALA A 542 -27.04 1.07 -13.45
N VAL A 543 -26.69 -0.01 -14.15
CA VAL A 543 -26.67 -0.08 -15.61
C VAL A 543 -27.35 -1.36 -16.10
N GLN A 544 -27.81 -1.32 -17.34
CA GLN A 544 -28.24 -2.48 -18.12
C GLN A 544 -27.37 -2.58 -19.37
N MET A 545 -27.24 -3.81 -19.90
CA MET A 545 -26.39 -4.07 -21.06
C MET A 545 -27.20 -4.76 -22.17
N PRO A 546 -28.03 -4.02 -22.92
CA PRO A 546 -28.73 -4.59 -24.07
C PRO A 546 -27.72 -4.72 -25.24
N GLN A 547 -27.52 -5.98 -25.69
CA GLN A 547 -26.62 -6.32 -26.81
C GLN A 547 -25.19 -5.75 -26.66
N GLN A 548 -24.85 -4.71 -27.40
CA GLN A 548 -23.52 -4.06 -27.45
C GLN A 548 -23.49 -2.69 -26.76
N ASP A 549 -24.53 -2.34 -26.04
CA ASP A 549 -24.67 -1.05 -25.37
C ASP A 549 -24.58 -1.18 -23.84
N ILE A 550 -24.17 -0.10 -23.19
CA ILE A 550 -24.18 0.08 -21.73
C ILE A 550 -25.05 1.29 -21.45
N GLU A 551 -26.18 1.07 -20.82
CA GLU A 551 -27.16 2.12 -20.55
C GLU A 551 -27.38 2.31 -19.06
N MET A 552 -27.47 3.56 -18.62
CA MET A 552 -27.83 3.90 -17.25
C MET A 552 -29.31 3.61 -17.03
N THR A 553 -29.64 3.01 -15.89
CA THR A 553 -31.03 2.82 -15.45
C THR A 553 -31.51 4.03 -14.64
N ASP A 554 -32.82 4.14 -14.41
CA ASP A 554 -33.37 5.20 -13.53
C ASP A 554 -32.81 5.14 -12.10
N ARG A 555 -32.45 3.94 -11.62
CA ARG A 555 -31.83 3.73 -10.31
C ARG A 555 -30.33 3.98 -10.31
N GLY A 556 -29.72 4.10 -11.47
CA GLY A 556 -28.26 4.25 -11.64
C GLY A 556 -27.75 5.63 -11.35
N GLN A 557 -28.58 6.67 -11.51
CA GLN A 557 -28.14 8.05 -11.39
C GLN A 557 -27.41 8.38 -10.05
N PRO A 558 -27.93 8.01 -8.87
CA PRO A 558 -27.23 8.28 -7.60
C PRO A 558 -25.90 7.53 -7.49
N ILE A 559 -25.86 6.29 -7.98
CA ILE A 559 -24.66 5.42 -7.91
C ILE A 559 -23.58 5.97 -8.83
N LEU A 560 -23.91 6.25 -10.09
CA LEU A 560 -22.94 6.78 -11.07
C LEU A 560 -22.47 8.19 -10.70
N SER A 561 -23.35 9.04 -10.15
CA SER A 561 -23.00 10.38 -9.65
C SER A 561 -22.01 10.28 -8.49
N PHE A 562 -22.23 9.37 -7.53
CA PHE A 562 -21.28 9.14 -6.43
C PHE A 562 -19.93 8.68 -6.95
N PHE A 563 -19.87 7.75 -7.91
CA PHE A 563 -18.63 7.24 -8.47
C PHE A 563 -17.87 8.29 -9.27
N ASN A 564 -18.56 9.12 -10.05
CA ASN A 564 -17.94 10.27 -10.72
C ASN A 564 -17.32 11.23 -9.71
N GLY A 565 -18.04 11.59 -8.65
CA GLY A 565 -17.52 12.41 -7.55
C GLY A 565 -16.36 11.79 -6.79
N LEU A 566 -16.31 10.46 -6.70
CA LEU A 566 -15.23 9.73 -6.02
C LEU A 566 -13.89 9.87 -6.78
N LEU A 567 -13.90 9.85 -8.11
CA LEU A 567 -12.69 9.97 -8.94
C LEU A 567 -12.41 11.41 -9.40
N GLU A 568 -13.32 12.34 -9.22
CA GLU A 568 -13.17 13.74 -9.62
C GLU A 568 -11.87 14.40 -9.13
N PRO A 569 -11.43 14.23 -7.85
CA PRO A 569 -10.18 14.83 -7.38
C PRO A 569 -8.94 14.31 -8.13
N PHE A 570 -8.94 13.04 -8.53
CA PHE A 570 -7.84 12.44 -9.30
C PHE A 570 -7.82 12.99 -10.72
N LEU A 571 -8.97 13.09 -11.36
CA LEU A 571 -9.11 13.68 -12.69
C LEU A 571 -8.62 15.13 -12.69
N GLN A 572 -9.07 15.94 -11.75
CA GLN A 572 -8.65 17.33 -11.62
C GLN A 572 -7.15 17.45 -11.33
N GLY A 573 -6.57 16.58 -10.50
CA GLY A 573 -5.15 16.55 -10.23
C GLY A 573 -4.31 16.32 -11.48
N TYR A 574 -4.69 15.36 -12.31
CA TYR A 574 -4.02 15.06 -13.58
C TYR A 574 -4.20 16.19 -14.59
N GLN A 575 -5.39 16.82 -14.64
CA GLN A 575 -5.64 17.98 -15.49
C GLN A 575 -4.74 19.17 -15.12
N VAL A 576 -4.57 19.44 -13.82
CA VAL A 576 -3.69 20.52 -13.35
C VAL A 576 -2.24 20.28 -13.75
N VAL A 577 -1.75 19.05 -13.64
CA VAL A 577 -0.40 18.68 -14.09
C VAL A 577 -0.26 18.88 -15.59
N CYS A 578 -1.20 18.41 -16.39
CA CYS A 578 -1.18 18.60 -17.84
C CYS A 578 -1.20 20.10 -18.21
N ARG A 579 -2.05 20.89 -17.57
CA ARG A 579 -2.11 22.34 -17.80
C ARG A 579 -0.80 23.02 -17.46
N TYR A 580 -0.20 22.72 -16.32
CA TYR A 580 1.09 23.26 -15.94
C TYR A 580 2.16 22.97 -16.98
N LEU A 581 2.26 21.71 -17.44
CA LEU A 581 3.22 21.30 -18.45
C LEU A 581 3.02 22.01 -19.80
N CYS A 582 1.77 22.34 -20.15
CA CYS A 582 1.46 23.03 -21.39
C CYS A 582 1.61 24.58 -21.29
N GLU A 583 1.28 25.16 -20.14
CA GLU A 583 1.14 26.61 -19.98
C GLU A 583 2.41 27.27 -19.40
N GLU A 584 3.02 26.67 -18.35
CA GLU A 584 4.09 27.32 -17.57
C GLU A 584 5.43 26.57 -17.56
N ALA A 585 5.48 25.27 -17.90
CA ALA A 585 6.73 24.50 -17.77
C ALA A 585 7.85 25.02 -18.66
N SER A 586 9.04 25.18 -18.08
CA SER A 586 10.29 25.48 -18.79
C SER A 586 11.10 24.22 -19.07
N GLU A 587 12.02 24.29 -20.07
CA GLU A 587 12.93 23.18 -20.38
C GLU A 587 13.86 22.84 -19.20
N GLY A 588 14.15 21.55 -19.02
CA GLY A 588 15.20 21.09 -18.12
C GLY A 588 14.83 21.04 -16.64
N LEU A 589 13.51 21.08 -16.28
CA LEU A 589 13.07 20.93 -14.89
C LEU A 589 13.42 19.55 -14.31
N THR A 590 14.13 19.56 -13.19
CA THR A 590 14.32 18.34 -12.39
C THR A 590 13.05 18.02 -11.58
N GLU A 591 12.88 16.76 -11.16
CA GLU A 591 11.75 16.36 -10.29
C GLU A 591 11.67 17.23 -9.02
N LYS A 592 12.82 17.61 -8.44
CA LYS A 592 12.88 18.47 -7.26
C LYS A 592 12.32 19.89 -7.50
N GLN A 593 12.45 20.40 -8.71
CA GLN A 593 11.92 21.71 -9.12
C GLN A 593 10.47 21.62 -9.59
N TYR A 594 10.12 20.50 -10.23
CA TYR A 594 8.80 20.26 -10.80
C TYR A 594 7.71 20.27 -9.73
N ILE A 595 7.86 19.51 -8.63
CA ILE A 595 6.81 19.37 -7.60
C ILE A 595 6.44 20.71 -6.96
N PRO A 596 7.40 21.56 -6.49
CA PRO A 596 7.06 22.89 -5.97
C PRO A 596 6.41 23.80 -7.02
N ALA A 597 6.85 23.72 -8.28
CA ALA A 597 6.31 24.56 -9.36
C ALA A 597 4.85 24.21 -9.69
N VAL A 598 4.52 22.92 -9.85
CA VAL A 598 3.14 22.47 -10.06
C VAL A 598 2.24 22.85 -8.87
N ARG A 599 2.74 22.71 -7.65
CA ARG A 599 2.00 23.11 -6.45
C ARG A 599 1.72 24.61 -6.44
N SER A 600 2.73 25.44 -6.77
CA SER A 600 2.55 26.89 -6.86
C SER A 600 1.50 27.27 -7.93
N PHE A 601 1.53 26.60 -9.09
CA PHE A 601 0.52 26.77 -10.14
C PHE A 601 -0.89 26.40 -9.65
N ALA A 602 -1.03 25.26 -8.97
CA ALA A 602 -2.31 24.83 -8.40
C ALA A 602 -2.83 25.80 -7.34
N VAL A 603 -1.96 26.33 -6.47
CA VAL A 603 -2.33 27.36 -5.49
C VAL A 603 -2.87 28.61 -6.18
N LYS A 604 -2.22 29.10 -7.24
CA LYS A 604 -2.74 30.25 -8.03
C LYS A 604 -4.13 29.98 -8.58
N LEU A 605 -4.38 28.77 -9.11
CA LEU A 605 -5.69 28.40 -9.64
C LEU A 605 -6.78 28.38 -8.56
N ILE A 606 -6.46 27.85 -7.37
CA ILE A 606 -7.42 27.79 -6.25
C ILE A 606 -7.72 29.19 -5.72
N LEU A 607 -6.69 30.03 -5.51
CA LEU A 607 -6.87 31.41 -5.04
C LEU A 607 -7.65 32.28 -6.03
N ALA A 608 -7.50 32.02 -7.33
CA ALA A 608 -8.27 32.69 -8.38
C ALA A 608 -9.71 32.17 -8.52
N GLY A 609 -10.11 31.15 -7.73
CA GLY A 609 -11.44 30.55 -7.82
C GLY A 609 -11.68 29.65 -9.04
N ASN A 610 -10.62 29.38 -9.82
CA ASN A 610 -10.68 28.54 -11.03
C ASN A 610 -10.61 27.04 -10.74
N LEU A 611 -10.32 26.68 -9.49
CA LEU A 611 -10.21 25.29 -9.03
C LEU A 611 -10.69 25.20 -7.58
N ARG A 612 -11.49 24.18 -7.28
CA ARG A 612 -12.01 23.94 -5.92
C ARG A 612 -11.49 22.67 -5.26
N CYS A 613 -10.58 21.97 -5.90
CA CYS A 613 -10.01 20.70 -5.42
C CYS A 613 -8.66 20.91 -4.72
N TYR A 614 -8.63 20.71 -3.41
CA TYR A 614 -7.40 20.84 -2.62
C TYR A 614 -6.48 19.61 -2.75
N GLU A 615 -7.01 18.46 -3.16
CA GLU A 615 -6.22 17.22 -3.30
C GLU A 615 -5.18 17.33 -4.43
N VAL A 616 -5.36 18.22 -5.38
CA VAL A 616 -4.40 18.51 -6.47
C VAL A 616 -3.05 19.01 -5.94
N LEU A 617 -3.01 19.50 -4.69
CA LEU A 617 -1.79 19.95 -4.02
C LEU A 617 -0.91 18.80 -3.51
N SER A 618 -1.42 17.57 -3.53
CA SER A 618 -0.69 16.38 -3.09
C SER A 618 0.51 16.08 -3.98
N SER A 619 1.69 16.04 -3.38
CA SER A 619 2.93 15.67 -4.10
C SER A 619 2.89 14.27 -4.69
N ASP A 620 2.21 13.32 -4.04
CA ASP A 620 2.06 11.96 -4.56
C ASP A 620 1.23 11.95 -5.84
N MET A 621 0.12 12.66 -5.87
CA MET A 621 -0.72 12.80 -7.07
C MET A 621 0.06 13.44 -8.22
N GLN A 622 0.82 14.50 -7.94
CA GLN A 622 1.63 15.20 -8.94
C GLN A 622 2.75 14.30 -9.51
N LYS A 623 3.41 13.50 -8.66
CA LYS A 623 4.41 12.52 -9.09
C LYS A 623 3.80 11.40 -9.94
N ASN A 624 2.67 10.86 -9.51
CA ASN A 624 1.98 9.79 -10.21
C ASN A 624 1.48 10.25 -11.58
N ALA A 625 0.95 11.48 -11.68
CA ALA A 625 0.55 12.07 -12.93
C ALA A 625 1.72 12.25 -13.91
N LEU A 626 2.86 12.78 -13.42
CA LEU A 626 4.07 12.89 -14.23
C LEU A 626 4.57 11.52 -14.71
N ALA A 627 4.62 10.53 -13.81
CA ALA A 627 5.05 9.18 -14.14
C ALA A 627 4.13 8.51 -15.18
N ALA A 628 2.83 8.73 -15.10
CA ALA A 628 1.88 8.26 -16.09
C ALA A 628 2.13 8.88 -17.47
N LEU A 629 2.32 10.20 -17.53
CA LEU A 629 2.61 10.91 -18.76
C LEU A 629 3.92 10.43 -19.40
N LEU A 630 4.98 10.24 -18.61
CA LEU A 630 6.27 9.73 -19.09
C LEU A 630 6.17 8.29 -19.63
N ARG A 631 5.37 7.44 -19.02
CA ARG A 631 5.14 6.05 -19.48
C ARG A 631 4.38 6.00 -20.79
N MET A 632 3.49 6.95 -21.03
CA MET A 632 2.72 7.06 -22.27
C MET A 632 3.51 7.68 -23.42
N ASP A 633 4.86 7.59 -23.40
CA ASP A 633 5.81 8.16 -24.38
C ASP A 633 5.77 9.68 -24.52
N PHE A 634 5.31 10.37 -23.51
CA PHE A 634 5.43 11.82 -23.42
C PHE A 634 6.85 12.21 -23.00
N ASN A 635 7.85 11.99 -23.88
CA ASN A 635 9.24 12.36 -23.62
C ASN A 635 9.41 13.88 -23.47
N TYR A 636 10.22 14.32 -22.50
CA TYR A 636 10.54 15.74 -22.27
C TYR A 636 11.08 16.47 -23.50
N SER A 637 11.83 15.78 -24.37
CA SER A 637 12.25 16.30 -25.70
C SER A 637 11.09 16.47 -26.67
N TYR A 638 10.00 15.75 -26.52
CA TYR A 638 8.76 15.89 -27.29
C TYR A 638 7.85 16.99 -26.75
N ILE A 639 7.92 17.33 -25.45
CA ILE A 639 7.10 18.42 -24.89
C ILE A 639 7.37 19.73 -25.63
N TRP A 640 8.57 19.91 -26.19
CA TRP A 640 8.90 21.10 -26.96
C TRP A 640 8.50 21.05 -28.45
N VAL A 641 8.65 19.91 -29.09
CA VAL A 641 8.10 19.67 -30.44
C VAL A 641 6.57 19.69 -30.40
N VAL A 642 6.01 19.33 -29.29
CA VAL A 642 4.58 19.25 -28.99
C VAL A 642 3.97 20.59 -28.61
N LYS A 643 4.73 21.63 -28.23
CA LYS A 643 4.17 23.00 -28.26
C LYS A 643 3.61 23.38 -29.63
N SER A 644 4.09 22.79 -30.72
CA SER A 644 3.58 23.05 -32.08
C SER A 644 2.61 21.97 -32.62
N HIS A 645 2.73 20.70 -32.20
CA HIS A 645 1.89 19.61 -32.73
C HIS A 645 0.99 18.94 -31.68
N PHE A 646 1.33 19.01 -30.41
CA PHE A 646 0.57 18.46 -29.30
C PHE A 646 -0.54 19.39 -28.82
N ALA A 647 -0.37 20.68 -29.02
CA ALA A 647 -1.51 21.59 -29.00
C ALA A 647 -2.66 21.09 -29.88
N VAL A 648 -2.39 20.26 -30.90
CA VAL A 648 -3.44 19.73 -31.78
C VAL A 648 -3.84 18.29 -31.41
N GLY A 649 -2.94 17.39 -31.05
CA GLY A 649 -3.28 15.97 -30.84
C GLY A 649 -3.71 15.61 -29.41
N MET A 650 -3.01 16.06 -28.36
CA MET A 650 -3.47 15.94 -26.97
C MET A 650 -4.47 17.05 -26.62
N PHE A 651 -4.36 18.21 -27.25
CA PHE A 651 -5.42 19.22 -27.16
C PHE A 651 -6.71 18.74 -27.85
N VAL A 652 -6.66 17.82 -28.78
CA VAL A 652 -7.86 17.16 -29.33
C VAL A 652 -8.29 15.99 -28.47
N LEU A 653 -7.38 15.16 -27.92
CA LEU A 653 -7.73 14.13 -26.93
C LEU A 653 -8.00 14.73 -25.54
N THR A 654 -7.20 15.66 -25.04
CA THR A 654 -7.48 16.36 -23.77
C THR A 654 -8.57 17.41 -23.91
N LYS A 655 -8.74 18.12 -25.02
CA LYS A 655 -9.94 18.93 -25.22
C LYS A 655 -11.18 18.07 -25.47
N ALA A 656 -11.07 16.95 -26.14
CA ALA A 656 -12.18 16.03 -26.27
C ALA A 656 -12.48 15.27 -24.96
N VAL A 657 -11.47 14.88 -24.20
CA VAL A 657 -11.59 14.25 -22.86
C VAL A 657 -11.80 15.30 -21.78
N LEU A 658 -11.08 16.42 -21.79
CA LEU A 658 -11.19 17.52 -20.82
C LEU A 658 -12.39 18.47 -21.05
N ALA A 659 -12.87 18.60 -22.26
CA ALA A 659 -14.11 19.34 -22.54
C ALA A 659 -15.36 18.49 -22.31
N ARG A 660 -15.18 17.18 -22.08
CA ARG A 660 -16.26 16.25 -21.74
C ARG A 660 -16.16 15.74 -20.30
N LEU A 661 -15.02 15.95 -19.60
CA LEU A 661 -14.88 15.88 -18.15
C LEU A 661 -15.19 17.22 -17.51
#